data_af5f13300002c194b58dc745e246b16c
#
_entry.id   af5f13300002c194b58dc745e246b16c
#
_cell.length_a   1.000
_cell.length_b   1.000
_cell.length_c   1.000
_cell.angle_alpha   90.00
_cell.angle_beta   90.00
_cell.angle_gamma   90.00
#
_symmetry.space_group_name_H-M   'P 1'
#
loop_
_entity.id
_entity.type
_entity.pdbx_description
1 polymer ?
#
loop_
_entity_poly.entity_id
_entity_poly.type
_entity_poly.pdbx_seq_one_letter_code
_entity_poly.pdbx_strand_id
1 'polypeptide(L)'
;MDNIEIEQAEFENTDVPNSKSNLYCFQFSYLYGDEIYLPYSIGILWAYARTIPEINNNIKNKSFVILRENPNDIVSRLEEPKIAAFSTYVWNWEMSVSVARIIKERYPKCLVIFGGPQVPNADRLGDFFEKYPFIDITVHGEGEITFSEILLEYVNDQKFQAIPGLSYRGFTTELRPRTRDLNIFPSPYLTGVFDELFALPYQYHAVWETNRGCPYGCTFCDWGSLIAQKIFLFDEERLIKEMEYFAHKKIAHVYMGDANFGILDRDVGIASRIALINKNSGGFPKKVRVNYTKNSTDRVFQIANILNKQNLDKGITLSVQSMDPETLLTIKRSNLKYETLSAFIKRYQKEGIDTYTEVILGLPGETYKSFRDGIEALLEASAHDSLWIYRCSVLPNAPMNDLDYKTKHKIKTVKSPADLHHIEPGKDPIQEYDEMVVETATMQTKDYVRCQLLAWATQTFHALGLLRVLAIFTNQLNGIQYTTFYERLLEYAEQNPNTVLGKEYLKTKEKINQAITKGKSWFNIVPEFNNQTWSLEEASYLRIMLQLQAFFAEQDGFFNYLSKTEGFVFEQKILADFLKYQKAIIVKYENGKTEEFQIGCAINSFHRNMMIGKKKKLQYGNYHITITDPYNFNGDKNRYSTEILFWGRRGGKTFYQMCKETPIEQEHTDQLKPAPK
;
A
#
# COMPACT_ATOMS: atom_id res chain seq x y z
N MET A 1 22.80 38.90 -29.85
CA MET A 1 21.33 38.94 -30.06
C MET A 1 21.13 38.26 -31.41
N ASP A 2 21.22 36.98 -31.42
CA ASP A 2 21.03 36.18 -32.62
C ASP A 2 19.66 35.53 -32.55
N ASN A 3 18.82 35.91 -33.52
CA ASN A 3 17.52 35.35 -33.74
C ASN A 3 17.66 33.87 -34.12
N ILE A 4 17.33 32.97 -33.24
CA ILE A 4 17.12 31.55 -33.59
C ILE A 4 15.74 31.49 -34.24
N GLU A 5 15.70 31.44 -35.55
CA GLU A 5 14.51 31.04 -36.32
C GLU A 5 14.20 29.58 -35.99
N ILE A 6 13.11 29.38 -35.25
CA ILE A 6 12.56 28.04 -34.99
C ILE A 6 11.85 27.61 -36.28
N GLU A 7 12.44 26.68 -37.01
CA GLU A 7 11.78 26.00 -38.12
C GLU A 7 10.46 25.39 -37.64
N GLN A 8 9.36 25.98 -38.06
CA GLN A 8 8.02 25.41 -37.92
C GLN A 8 7.95 24.18 -38.83
N ALA A 9 8.01 22.99 -38.23
CA ALA A 9 7.61 21.76 -38.94
C ALA A 9 6.10 21.83 -39.18
N GLU A 10 5.72 22.35 -40.33
CA GLU A 10 4.34 22.34 -40.82
C GLU A 10 3.90 20.86 -41.02
N PHE A 11 2.94 20.44 -40.26
CA PHE A 11 2.18 19.23 -40.57
C PHE A 11 1.22 19.57 -41.70
N GLU A 12 1.65 19.41 -42.96
CA GLU A 12 0.75 19.51 -44.11
C GLU A 12 -0.31 18.41 -44.00
N ASN A 13 -1.52 18.81 -43.67
CA ASN A 13 -2.69 17.99 -43.71
C ASN A 13 -3.29 17.99 -45.13
N THR A 14 -2.69 17.24 -46.02
CA THR A 14 -3.24 16.98 -47.36
C THR A 14 -3.91 15.62 -47.36
N ASP A 15 -5.10 15.55 -46.83
CA ASP A 15 -6.16 14.63 -47.23
C ASP A 15 -7.30 14.76 -46.19
N VAL A 16 -8.47 15.19 -46.64
CA VAL A 16 -9.71 15.09 -45.83
C VAL A 16 -10.24 13.67 -46.02
N PRO A 17 -9.92 12.73 -45.13
CA PRO A 17 -10.52 11.43 -45.21
C PRO A 17 -11.87 11.51 -44.54
N ASN A 18 -12.88 10.88 -45.15
CA ASN A 18 -14.20 10.61 -44.59
C ASN A 18 -14.15 9.61 -43.41
N SER A 19 -12.97 9.35 -42.81
CA SER A 19 -12.74 8.45 -41.67
C SER A 19 -12.18 9.20 -40.48
N LYS A 20 -12.77 8.94 -39.30
CA LYS A 20 -12.31 9.52 -38.01
C LYS A 20 -10.85 9.17 -37.73
N SER A 21 -10.11 10.12 -37.13
CA SER A 21 -8.74 9.89 -36.67
C SER A 21 -8.70 8.90 -35.49
N ASN A 22 -7.83 7.89 -35.58
CA ASN A 22 -7.68 6.86 -34.57
C ASN A 22 -6.91 7.38 -33.35
N LEU A 23 -7.59 7.45 -32.21
CA LEU A 23 -7.03 7.68 -30.89
C LEU A 23 -6.84 6.34 -30.17
N TYR A 24 -5.74 6.16 -29.49
CA TYR A 24 -5.51 5.08 -28.55
C TYR A 24 -5.20 5.65 -27.17
N CYS A 25 -5.90 5.14 -26.14
CA CYS A 25 -5.78 5.56 -24.76
C CYS A 25 -5.05 4.51 -23.95
N PHE A 26 -3.90 4.84 -23.38
CA PHE A 26 -3.03 3.94 -22.63
C PHE A 26 -3.05 4.26 -21.14
N GLN A 27 -3.38 3.26 -20.33
CA GLN A 27 -3.20 3.29 -18.88
C GLN A 27 -2.87 1.87 -18.42
N PHE A 28 -1.60 1.49 -18.51
CA PHE A 28 -1.16 0.15 -18.18
C PHE A 28 -1.36 -0.17 -16.71
N SER A 29 -1.88 -1.36 -16.45
CA SER A 29 -2.14 -1.89 -15.12
C SER A 29 -1.61 -3.31 -15.00
N TYR A 30 -1.27 -3.72 -13.79
CA TYR A 30 -0.88 -5.10 -13.50
C TYR A 30 -2.10 -6.01 -13.46
N LEU A 31 -1.93 -7.23 -13.95
CA LEU A 31 -2.92 -8.29 -13.86
C LEU A 31 -2.63 -9.14 -12.61
N TYR A 32 -3.62 -9.27 -11.75
CA TYR A 32 -3.58 -10.10 -10.55
C TYR A 32 -4.45 -11.34 -10.74
N GLY A 33 -3.86 -12.42 -11.27
CA GLY A 33 -4.66 -13.56 -11.76
C GLY A 33 -5.46 -13.16 -12.99
N ASP A 34 -6.78 -13.07 -12.88
CA ASP A 34 -7.70 -12.56 -13.90
C ASP A 34 -8.30 -11.18 -13.54
N GLU A 35 -7.81 -10.55 -12.48
CA GLU A 35 -8.31 -9.27 -11.95
C GLU A 35 -7.46 -8.09 -12.43
N ILE A 36 -8.11 -7.01 -12.92
CA ILE A 36 -7.46 -5.78 -13.41
C ILE A 36 -8.29 -4.53 -13.12
N TYR A 37 -7.64 -3.40 -12.93
CA TYR A 37 -8.32 -2.11 -12.76
C TYR A 37 -8.81 -1.53 -14.09
N LEU A 38 -10.06 -1.01 -14.09
CA LEU A 38 -10.54 -0.15 -15.18
C LEU A 38 -9.69 1.13 -15.25
N PRO A 39 -9.40 1.62 -16.46
CA PRO A 39 -8.50 2.77 -16.67
C PRO A 39 -9.23 4.09 -16.41
N TYR A 40 -9.61 4.35 -15.15
CA TYR A 40 -10.45 5.48 -14.75
C TYR A 40 -9.93 6.82 -15.24
N SER A 41 -8.64 7.11 -15.03
CA SER A 41 -8.08 8.44 -15.33
C SER A 41 -8.17 8.79 -16.80
N ILE A 42 -7.73 7.91 -17.69
CA ILE A 42 -7.84 8.16 -19.14
C ILE A 42 -9.30 8.02 -19.64
N GLY A 43 -10.11 7.22 -18.92
CA GLY A 43 -11.53 7.05 -19.20
C GLY A 43 -12.35 8.31 -18.98
N ILE A 44 -12.12 9.05 -17.90
CA ILE A 44 -12.83 10.32 -17.63
C ILE A 44 -12.42 11.41 -18.62
N LEU A 45 -11.15 11.43 -19.05
CA LEU A 45 -10.67 12.34 -20.10
C LEU A 45 -11.45 12.12 -21.39
N TRP A 46 -11.56 10.87 -21.84
CA TRP A 46 -12.30 10.53 -23.05
C TRP A 46 -13.82 10.71 -22.89
N ALA A 47 -14.39 10.39 -21.72
CA ALA A 47 -15.81 10.61 -21.43
C ALA A 47 -16.19 12.08 -21.58
N TYR A 48 -15.32 13.01 -21.14
CA TYR A 48 -15.54 14.45 -21.31
C TYR A 48 -15.27 14.89 -22.75
N ALA A 49 -14.14 14.55 -23.34
CA ALA A 49 -13.75 14.97 -24.68
C ALA A 49 -14.82 14.64 -25.74
N ARG A 50 -15.41 13.43 -25.69
CA ARG A 50 -16.44 12.99 -26.64
C ARG A 50 -17.80 13.74 -26.50
N THR A 51 -17.99 14.54 -25.45
CA THR A 51 -19.17 15.41 -25.39
C THR A 51 -19.09 16.60 -26.33
N ILE A 52 -17.91 16.91 -26.82
CA ILE A 52 -17.66 17.99 -27.78
C ILE A 52 -17.92 17.43 -29.19
N PRO A 53 -18.93 17.98 -29.93
CA PRO A 53 -19.34 17.43 -31.22
C PRO A 53 -18.21 17.32 -32.25
N GLU A 54 -17.33 18.30 -32.34
CA GLU A 54 -16.20 18.33 -33.27
C GLU A 54 -15.23 17.19 -33.00
N ILE A 55 -14.94 16.91 -31.72
CA ILE A 55 -14.09 15.78 -31.33
C ILE A 55 -14.78 14.47 -31.63
N ASN A 56 -16.03 14.31 -31.20
CA ASN A 56 -16.78 13.08 -31.40
C ASN A 56 -17.01 12.72 -32.87
N ASN A 57 -17.12 13.73 -33.74
CA ASN A 57 -17.31 13.52 -35.18
C ASN A 57 -16.02 13.17 -35.91
N ASN A 58 -14.87 13.65 -35.46
CA ASN A 58 -13.59 13.54 -36.18
C ASN A 58 -12.59 12.58 -35.54
N ILE A 59 -12.77 12.20 -34.24
CA ILE A 59 -11.88 11.31 -33.52
C ILE A 59 -12.65 10.06 -33.05
N LYS A 60 -12.02 8.91 -33.17
CA LYS A 60 -12.53 7.64 -32.64
C LYS A 60 -11.51 7.07 -31.66
N ASN A 61 -11.89 6.87 -30.39
CA ASN A 61 -11.10 6.02 -29.51
C ASN A 61 -11.23 4.57 -29.96
N LYS A 62 -10.16 4.01 -30.47
CA LYS A 62 -10.11 2.64 -30.98
C LYS A 62 -10.03 1.61 -29.87
N SER A 63 -9.35 1.95 -28.76
CA SER A 63 -9.13 1.02 -27.66
C SER A 63 -8.58 1.72 -26.42
N PHE A 64 -8.92 1.19 -25.26
CA PHE A 64 -8.17 1.38 -24.02
C PHE A 64 -7.14 0.25 -23.89
N VAL A 65 -5.85 0.59 -23.96
CA VAL A 65 -4.75 -0.37 -23.84
C VAL A 65 -4.32 -0.40 -22.38
N ILE A 66 -4.66 -1.48 -21.68
CA ILE A 66 -4.49 -1.59 -20.22
C ILE A 66 -3.51 -2.68 -19.79
N LEU A 67 -3.27 -3.67 -20.66
CA LEU A 67 -2.41 -4.81 -20.34
C LEU A 67 -0.94 -4.49 -20.54
N ARG A 68 -0.11 -4.98 -19.64
CA ARG A 68 1.34 -4.92 -19.73
C ARG A 68 1.85 -6.14 -20.53
N GLU A 69 1.95 -5.96 -21.82
CA GLU A 69 2.45 -6.97 -22.78
C GLU A 69 3.74 -6.48 -23.43
N ASN A 70 4.37 -7.31 -24.27
CA ASN A 70 5.55 -6.86 -25.02
C ASN A 70 5.21 -5.59 -25.84
N PRO A 71 5.96 -4.48 -25.68
CA PRO A 71 5.68 -3.23 -26.37
C PRO A 71 5.57 -3.33 -27.88
N ASN A 72 6.39 -4.18 -28.52
CA ASN A 72 6.31 -4.42 -29.96
C ASN A 72 4.99 -5.09 -30.38
N ASP A 73 4.51 -6.05 -29.57
CA ASP A 73 3.24 -6.75 -29.84
C ASP A 73 2.07 -5.80 -29.68
N ILE A 74 2.08 -4.93 -28.66
CA ILE A 74 1.07 -3.89 -28.49
C ILE A 74 1.02 -3.00 -29.74
N VAL A 75 2.17 -2.43 -30.14
CA VAL A 75 2.22 -1.49 -31.27
C VAL A 75 1.91 -2.15 -32.60
N SER A 76 2.19 -3.46 -32.76
CA SER A 76 1.84 -4.20 -33.99
C SER A 76 0.34 -4.34 -34.23
N ARG A 77 -0.47 -4.25 -33.18
CA ARG A 77 -1.95 -4.35 -33.26
C ARG A 77 -2.63 -2.99 -33.46
N LEU A 78 -1.87 -1.89 -33.41
CA LEU A 78 -2.45 -0.57 -33.62
C LEU A 78 -2.69 -0.32 -35.12
N GLU A 79 -3.90 0.12 -35.43
CA GLU A 79 -4.34 0.46 -36.79
C GLU A 79 -4.17 1.96 -37.00
N GLU A 80 -3.18 2.38 -37.75
CA GLU A 80 -2.91 3.79 -38.10
C GLU A 80 -3.13 4.78 -36.94
N PRO A 81 -2.41 4.68 -35.82
CA PRO A 81 -2.59 5.57 -34.70
C PRO A 81 -2.23 7.01 -35.11
N LYS A 82 -3.21 7.90 -34.99
CA LYS A 82 -3.03 9.34 -35.22
C LYS A 82 -2.72 10.07 -33.91
N ILE A 83 -3.29 9.58 -32.80
CA ILE A 83 -3.10 10.12 -31.45
C ILE A 83 -2.88 8.96 -30.47
N ALA A 84 -1.87 9.07 -29.64
CA ALA A 84 -1.57 8.13 -28.56
C ALA A 84 -1.47 8.89 -27.23
N ALA A 85 -2.45 8.69 -26.34
CA ALA A 85 -2.56 9.39 -25.06
C ALA A 85 -2.25 8.45 -23.89
N PHE A 86 -1.31 8.83 -23.04
CA PHE A 86 -0.81 8.02 -21.92
C PHE A 86 -1.15 8.66 -20.58
N SER A 87 -1.81 7.90 -19.70
CA SER A 87 -2.00 8.26 -18.29
C SER A 87 -0.94 7.55 -17.45
N THR A 88 0.02 8.31 -16.91
CA THR A 88 1.27 7.77 -16.36
C THR A 88 1.37 7.91 -14.85
N TYR A 89 1.83 6.82 -14.24
CA TYR A 89 2.09 6.62 -12.82
C TYR A 89 3.43 5.92 -12.62
N VAL A 90 3.94 5.89 -11.41
CA VAL A 90 5.19 5.19 -11.09
C VAL A 90 5.19 3.71 -11.51
N TRP A 91 4.04 3.06 -11.50
CA TRP A 91 3.90 1.65 -11.86
C TRP A 91 3.69 1.37 -13.36
N ASN A 92 3.69 2.39 -14.21
CA ASN A 92 3.52 2.20 -15.66
C ASN A 92 4.33 3.18 -16.52
N TRP A 93 5.28 3.90 -15.92
CA TRP A 93 6.08 4.92 -16.59
C TRP A 93 6.99 4.33 -17.68
N GLU A 94 7.86 3.38 -17.31
CA GLU A 94 8.82 2.79 -18.25
C GLU A 94 8.10 1.99 -19.35
N MET A 95 6.97 1.36 -19.03
CA MET A 95 6.12 0.71 -20.00
C MET A 95 5.54 1.70 -21.00
N SER A 96 5.00 2.82 -20.52
CA SER A 96 4.46 3.91 -21.35
C SER A 96 5.51 4.52 -22.25
N VAL A 97 6.70 4.80 -21.71
CA VAL A 97 7.86 5.32 -22.46
C VAL A 97 8.29 4.35 -23.56
N SER A 98 8.35 3.04 -23.26
CA SER A 98 8.76 2.02 -24.23
C SER A 98 7.76 1.90 -25.39
N VAL A 99 6.46 1.89 -25.09
CA VAL A 99 5.41 1.83 -26.12
C VAL A 99 5.38 3.10 -26.96
N ALA A 100 5.45 4.28 -26.32
CA ALA A 100 5.44 5.56 -27.02
C ALA A 100 6.61 5.73 -28.00
N ARG A 101 7.81 5.28 -27.60
CA ARG A 101 8.99 5.30 -28.47
C ARG A 101 8.76 4.46 -29.73
N ILE A 102 8.27 3.23 -29.59
CA ILE A 102 8.00 2.34 -30.73
C ILE A 102 6.86 2.89 -31.60
N ILE A 103 5.83 3.50 -30.99
CA ILE A 103 4.78 4.19 -31.78
C ILE A 103 5.42 5.28 -32.64
N LYS A 104 6.27 6.13 -32.08
CA LYS A 104 6.88 7.23 -32.82
C LYS A 104 7.84 6.76 -33.92
N GLU A 105 8.57 5.66 -33.69
CA GLU A 105 9.42 5.01 -34.69
C GLU A 105 8.61 4.49 -35.90
N ARG A 106 7.46 3.84 -35.64
CA ARG A 106 6.61 3.25 -36.70
C ARG A 106 5.65 4.24 -37.34
N TYR A 107 5.18 5.20 -36.55
CA TYR A 107 4.19 6.22 -36.94
C TYR A 107 4.69 7.61 -36.58
N PRO A 108 5.68 8.17 -37.32
CA PRO A 108 6.33 9.44 -36.96
C PRO A 108 5.36 10.64 -36.82
N LYS A 109 4.24 10.60 -37.53
CA LYS A 109 3.19 11.64 -37.51
C LYS A 109 2.16 11.42 -36.36
N CYS A 110 2.25 10.35 -35.58
CA CYS A 110 1.36 10.13 -34.44
C CYS A 110 1.65 11.19 -33.35
N LEU A 111 0.62 11.88 -32.88
CA LEU A 111 0.70 12.81 -31.76
C LEU A 111 0.74 12.02 -30.45
N VAL A 112 1.85 12.12 -29.72
CA VAL A 112 2.09 11.41 -28.46
C VAL A 112 1.91 12.37 -27.29
N ILE A 113 0.90 12.09 -26.44
CA ILE A 113 0.48 12.92 -25.31
C ILE A 113 0.70 12.15 -24.00
N PHE A 114 1.43 12.75 -23.06
CA PHE A 114 1.64 12.20 -21.71
C PHE A 114 0.98 13.08 -20.66
N GLY A 115 0.31 12.46 -19.70
CA GLY A 115 -0.26 13.10 -18.52
C GLY A 115 -0.21 12.17 -17.31
N GLY A 116 -0.65 12.68 -16.17
CA GLY A 116 -0.67 11.94 -14.91
C GLY A 116 0.49 12.28 -13.97
N PRO A 117 0.50 11.73 -12.74
CA PRO A 117 1.43 12.15 -11.66
C PRO A 117 2.91 11.91 -11.98
N GLN A 118 3.23 11.00 -12.90
CA GLN A 118 4.63 10.69 -13.23
C GLN A 118 5.25 11.71 -14.23
N VAL A 119 4.42 12.51 -14.92
CA VAL A 119 4.92 13.63 -15.72
C VAL A 119 5.40 14.72 -14.77
N PRO A 120 6.66 15.19 -14.90
CA PRO A 120 7.15 16.31 -14.09
C PRO A 120 6.27 17.56 -14.27
N ASN A 121 6.07 18.31 -13.20
CA ASN A 121 5.41 19.62 -13.30
C ASN A 121 6.15 20.54 -14.26
N ALA A 122 5.44 21.50 -14.81
CA ALA A 122 5.93 22.42 -15.83
C ALA A 122 7.26 23.11 -15.47
N ASP A 123 7.44 23.46 -14.20
CA ASP A 123 8.65 24.08 -13.64
C ASP A 123 9.81 23.08 -13.39
N ARG A 124 9.59 21.78 -13.59
CA ARG A 124 10.55 20.69 -13.34
C ARG A 124 10.89 19.87 -14.58
N LEU A 125 10.44 20.29 -15.75
CA LEU A 125 10.69 19.54 -16.99
C LEU A 125 12.19 19.47 -17.35
N GLY A 126 12.96 20.55 -17.14
CA GLY A 126 14.39 20.56 -17.46
C GLY A 126 14.67 20.06 -18.88
N ASP A 127 15.46 18.99 -18.98
CA ASP A 127 15.85 18.31 -20.24
C ASP A 127 14.85 17.22 -20.69
N PHE A 128 13.61 17.26 -20.20
CA PHE A 128 12.63 16.20 -20.41
C PHE A 128 12.41 15.84 -21.89
N PHE A 129 12.19 16.84 -22.75
CA PHE A 129 11.95 16.61 -24.16
C PHE A 129 13.22 16.20 -24.93
N GLU A 130 14.40 16.55 -24.42
CA GLU A 130 15.68 16.05 -24.98
C GLU A 130 15.85 14.56 -24.67
N LYS A 131 15.50 14.16 -23.44
CA LYS A 131 15.53 12.77 -22.98
C LYS A 131 14.45 11.89 -23.61
N TYR A 132 13.27 12.46 -23.88
CA TYR A 132 12.13 11.77 -24.45
C TYR A 132 11.61 12.45 -25.74
N PRO A 133 12.43 12.51 -26.83
CA PRO A 133 12.08 13.26 -28.03
C PRO A 133 10.87 12.73 -28.80
N PHE A 134 10.39 11.55 -28.46
CA PHE A 134 9.21 10.92 -29.01
C PHE A 134 7.90 11.32 -28.29
N ILE A 135 7.96 12.08 -27.20
CA ILE A 135 6.80 12.67 -26.53
C ILE A 135 6.59 14.07 -27.09
N ASP A 136 5.43 14.35 -27.67
CA ASP A 136 5.13 15.66 -28.26
C ASP A 136 4.57 16.64 -27.23
N ILE A 137 3.63 16.17 -26.38
CA ILE A 137 2.92 17.01 -25.40
C ILE A 137 2.95 16.35 -24.02
N THR A 138 3.18 17.17 -22.99
CA THR A 138 2.90 16.82 -21.60
C THR A 138 1.75 17.67 -21.06
N VAL A 139 0.83 17.04 -20.30
CA VAL A 139 -0.30 17.71 -19.66
C VAL A 139 -0.06 17.81 -18.16
N HIS A 140 -0.24 19.02 -17.60
CA HIS A 140 -0.01 19.34 -16.20
C HIS A 140 -1.32 19.61 -15.45
N GLY A 141 -1.45 19.07 -14.25
CA GLY A 141 -2.63 19.23 -13.42
C GLY A 141 -3.82 18.37 -13.83
N GLU A 142 -5.06 18.86 -13.63
CA GLU A 142 -6.28 18.17 -14.05
C GLU A 142 -6.40 18.17 -15.57
N GLY A 143 -6.50 16.99 -16.17
CA GLY A 143 -6.29 16.83 -17.62
C GLY A 143 -7.53 16.94 -18.49
N GLU A 144 -8.75 16.88 -17.94
CA GLU A 144 -10.00 16.67 -18.72
C GLU A 144 -10.22 17.78 -19.76
N ILE A 145 -10.11 19.05 -19.35
CA ILE A 145 -10.32 20.18 -20.25
C ILE A 145 -9.10 20.32 -21.20
N THR A 146 -7.89 20.29 -20.66
CA THR A 146 -6.65 20.43 -21.45
C THR A 146 -6.57 19.36 -22.54
N PHE A 147 -6.86 18.09 -22.21
CA PHE A 147 -6.88 16.99 -23.17
C PHE A 147 -7.92 17.22 -24.28
N SER A 148 -9.12 17.68 -23.90
CA SER A 148 -10.17 17.97 -24.90
C SER A 148 -9.79 19.10 -25.83
N GLU A 149 -9.17 20.15 -25.32
CA GLU A 149 -8.68 21.27 -26.15
C GLU A 149 -7.54 20.84 -27.07
N ILE A 150 -6.63 19.94 -26.61
CA ILE A 150 -5.60 19.34 -27.47
C ILE A 150 -6.25 18.56 -28.62
N LEU A 151 -7.28 17.74 -28.34
CA LEU A 151 -7.98 16.99 -29.37
C LEU A 151 -8.74 17.91 -30.34
N LEU A 152 -9.32 19.01 -29.86
CA LEU A 152 -9.99 20.00 -30.66
C LEU A 152 -9.02 20.73 -31.60
N GLU A 153 -7.88 21.18 -31.07
CA GLU A 153 -6.81 21.79 -31.88
C GLU A 153 -6.17 20.81 -32.87
N TYR A 154 -6.09 19.52 -32.52
CA TYR A 154 -5.64 18.49 -33.46
C TYR A 154 -6.57 18.39 -34.69
N VAL A 155 -7.87 18.56 -34.49
CA VAL A 155 -8.86 18.53 -35.59
C VAL A 155 -8.82 19.83 -36.41
N ASN A 156 -8.53 20.96 -35.76
CA ASN A 156 -8.56 22.30 -36.37
C ASN A 156 -7.15 22.71 -36.86
N ASP A 157 -6.54 23.65 -36.18
CA ASP A 157 -5.34 24.40 -36.65
C ASP A 157 -4.02 23.93 -36.03
N GLN A 158 -4.04 22.99 -35.09
CA GLN A 158 -2.89 22.47 -34.32
C GLN A 158 -2.10 23.56 -33.55
N LYS A 159 -2.79 24.60 -33.09
CA LYS A 159 -2.22 25.71 -32.29
C LYS A 159 -2.17 25.40 -30.80
N PHE A 160 -1.37 24.41 -30.42
CA PHE A 160 -1.29 23.92 -29.01
C PHE A 160 -0.78 24.98 -28.02
N GLN A 161 -0.01 25.98 -28.49
CA GLN A 161 0.58 27.01 -27.62
C GLN A 161 -0.46 27.93 -26.94
N ALA A 162 -1.70 27.94 -27.40
CA ALA A 162 -2.79 28.70 -26.76
C ALA A 162 -3.49 27.94 -25.62
N ILE A 163 -3.23 26.64 -25.44
CA ILE A 163 -3.93 25.80 -24.47
C ILE A 163 -3.24 25.86 -23.10
N PRO A 164 -3.92 26.29 -22.02
CA PRO A 164 -3.33 26.27 -20.68
C PRO A 164 -3.10 24.85 -20.17
N GLY A 165 -2.04 24.66 -19.38
CA GLY A 165 -1.76 23.42 -18.67
C GLY A 165 -1.03 22.37 -19.49
N LEU A 166 -0.27 22.74 -20.52
CA LEU A 166 0.57 21.82 -21.27
C LEU A 166 2.00 22.35 -21.48
N SER A 167 2.89 21.43 -21.83
CA SER A 167 4.16 21.75 -22.45
C SER A 167 4.30 21.00 -23.78
N TYR A 168 4.86 21.66 -24.77
CA TYR A 168 5.02 21.17 -26.14
C TYR A 168 6.42 21.52 -26.64
N ARG A 169 7.26 20.53 -26.86
CA ARG A 169 8.61 20.67 -27.44
C ARG A 169 9.42 21.86 -26.89
N GLY A 170 9.47 22.01 -25.56
CA GLY A 170 10.21 23.09 -24.89
C GLY A 170 9.45 24.39 -24.68
N PHE A 171 8.24 24.53 -25.21
CA PHE A 171 7.33 25.62 -24.88
C PHE A 171 6.35 25.18 -23.78
N THR A 172 6.20 25.99 -22.73
CA THR A 172 5.31 25.69 -21.60
C THR A 172 4.27 26.81 -21.46
N THR A 173 3.01 26.42 -21.39
CA THR A 173 1.90 27.35 -21.19
C THR A 173 1.64 27.62 -19.69
N GLU A 174 0.83 28.63 -19.38
CA GLU A 174 0.37 28.85 -18.01
C GLU A 174 -0.40 27.63 -17.48
N LEU A 175 -0.27 27.38 -16.18
CA LEU A 175 -1.02 26.30 -15.53
C LEU A 175 -2.52 26.60 -15.58
N ARG A 176 -3.31 25.60 -15.90
CA ARG A 176 -4.77 25.72 -15.87
C ARG A 176 -5.27 25.81 -14.41
N PRO A 177 -6.14 26.77 -14.10
CA PRO A 177 -6.84 26.80 -12.81
C PRO A 177 -7.66 25.52 -12.61
N ARG A 178 -7.75 25.05 -11.40
CA ARG A 178 -8.55 23.86 -11.06
C ARG A 178 -10.04 24.06 -11.34
N THR A 179 -10.67 23.02 -11.86
CA THR A 179 -12.12 22.97 -12.09
C THR A 179 -12.84 22.88 -10.75
N ARG A 180 -13.74 23.85 -10.48
CA ARG A 180 -14.48 23.89 -9.21
C ARG A 180 -15.73 23.02 -9.23
N ASP A 181 -16.43 22.99 -10.36
CA ASP A 181 -17.60 22.13 -10.57
C ASP A 181 -17.15 20.85 -11.27
N LEU A 182 -17.00 19.76 -10.51
CA LEU A 182 -16.59 18.47 -11.05
C LEU A 182 -17.69 17.77 -11.84
N ASN A 183 -18.95 18.24 -11.76
CA ASN A 183 -20.10 17.59 -12.41
C ASN A 183 -20.18 17.88 -13.90
N ILE A 184 -19.39 18.83 -14.41
CA ILE A 184 -19.20 19.03 -15.85
C ILE A 184 -18.53 17.82 -16.51
N PHE A 185 -17.81 17.00 -15.75
CA PHE A 185 -17.14 15.79 -16.26
C PHE A 185 -18.06 14.58 -16.17
N PRO A 186 -18.52 14.02 -17.28
CA PRO A 186 -19.38 12.83 -17.27
C PRO A 186 -18.68 11.62 -16.62
N SER A 187 -19.46 10.76 -15.97
CA SER A 187 -18.93 9.52 -15.44
C SER A 187 -18.49 8.58 -16.55
N PRO A 188 -17.24 8.09 -16.55
CA PRO A 188 -16.80 7.11 -17.54
C PRO A 188 -17.52 5.76 -17.38
N TYR A 189 -18.06 5.49 -16.20
CA TYR A 189 -18.84 4.27 -15.93
C TYR A 189 -20.24 4.35 -16.51
N LEU A 190 -20.94 5.47 -16.30
CA LEU A 190 -22.34 5.62 -16.68
C LEU A 190 -22.54 5.98 -18.16
N THR A 191 -21.50 6.37 -18.85
CA THR A 191 -21.55 6.79 -20.26
C THR A 191 -21.17 5.69 -21.24
N GLY A 192 -20.93 4.44 -20.79
CA GLY A 192 -20.58 3.32 -21.64
C GLY A 192 -19.16 3.36 -22.22
N VAL A 193 -18.27 4.21 -21.68
CA VAL A 193 -16.88 4.33 -22.15
C VAL A 193 -16.11 3.02 -22.01
N PHE A 194 -16.46 2.21 -21.03
CA PHE A 194 -15.77 0.95 -20.71
C PHE A 194 -16.51 -0.31 -21.21
N ASP A 195 -17.62 -0.18 -21.97
CA ASP A 195 -18.44 -1.33 -22.34
C ASP A 195 -17.64 -2.39 -23.13
N GLU A 196 -16.74 -1.97 -24.01
CA GLU A 196 -15.88 -2.89 -24.77
C GLU A 196 -14.92 -3.69 -23.87
N LEU A 197 -14.47 -3.13 -22.75
CA LEU A 197 -13.59 -3.84 -21.83
C LEU A 197 -14.30 -5.01 -21.15
N PHE A 198 -15.60 -4.88 -20.86
CA PHE A 198 -16.39 -5.95 -20.24
C PHE A 198 -16.65 -7.16 -21.17
N ALA A 199 -16.31 -7.06 -22.45
CA ALA A 199 -16.30 -8.20 -23.37
C ALA A 199 -15.04 -9.06 -23.23
N LEU A 200 -13.99 -8.56 -22.57
CA LEU A 200 -12.75 -9.29 -22.31
C LEU A 200 -12.92 -10.21 -21.09
N PRO A 201 -12.15 -11.34 -21.02
CA PRO A 201 -12.30 -12.35 -19.98
C PRO A 201 -11.60 -11.98 -18.66
N TYR A 202 -11.80 -10.74 -18.19
CA TYR A 202 -11.21 -10.24 -16.95
C TYR A 202 -12.26 -9.88 -15.92
N GLN A 203 -11.91 -10.00 -14.65
CA GLN A 203 -12.64 -9.40 -13.54
C GLN A 203 -12.13 -7.99 -13.31
N TYR A 204 -13.03 -7.01 -13.32
CA TYR A 204 -12.62 -5.62 -13.21
C TYR A 204 -12.76 -5.08 -11.79
N HIS A 205 -11.75 -4.30 -11.40
CA HIS A 205 -11.80 -3.41 -10.23
C HIS A 205 -12.08 -1.98 -10.69
N ALA A 206 -12.79 -1.21 -9.89
CA ALA A 206 -13.04 0.20 -10.16
C ALA A 206 -12.19 1.10 -9.27
N VAL A 207 -11.73 2.23 -9.82
CA VAL A 207 -11.27 3.40 -9.06
C VAL A 207 -12.42 4.37 -9.01
N TRP A 208 -12.76 4.88 -7.82
CA TRP A 208 -13.91 5.74 -7.61
C TRP A 208 -13.56 6.99 -6.83
N GLU A 209 -13.84 8.15 -7.41
CA GLU A 209 -13.66 9.46 -6.78
C GLU A 209 -15.01 10.02 -6.32
N THR A 210 -15.12 10.38 -5.04
CA THR A 210 -16.28 11.16 -4.56
C THR A 210 -15.96 12.64 -4.49
N ASN A 211 -14.68 12.98 -4.41
CA ASN A 211 -14.17 14.35 -4.33
C ASN A 211 -12.72 14.42 -4.84
N ARG A 212 -12.26 15.65 -5.11
CA ARG A 212 -10.88 15.96 -5.47
C ARG A 212 -10.32 17.06 -4.60
N GLY A 213 -9.15 16.85 -4.03
CA GLY A 213 -8.41 17.80 -3.22
C GLY A 213 -7.96 17.21 -1.90
N CYS A 214 -6.89 17.80 -1.35
CA CYS A 214 -6.35 17.43 -0.05
C CYS A 214 -5.91 18.71 0.67
N PRO A 215 -6.48 19.05 1.85
CA PRO A 215 -6.14 20.28 2.57
C PRO A 215 -4.77 20.22 3.26
N TYR A 216 -4.09 19.07 3.22
CA TYR A 216 -2.80 18.86 3.86
C TYR A 216 -1.64 19.06 2.88
N GLY A 217 -0.51 19.57 3.40
CA GLY A 217 0.69 19.89 2.61
C GLY A 217 1.88 18.97 2.89
N CYS A 218 1.66 17.67 3.10
CA CYS A 218 2.73 16.71 3.43
C CYS A 218 3.78 16.66 2.32
N THR A 219 5.05 16.89 2.66
CA THR A 219 6.11 17.07 1.66
C THR A 219 6.48 15.81 0.88
N PHE A 220 6.21 14.64 1.42
CA PHE A 220 6.48 13.34 0.78
C PHE A 220 5.38 12.85 -0.15
N CYS A 221 4.23 13.54 -0.15
CA CYS A 221 3.03 13.10 -0.85
C CYS A 221 2.91 13.81 -2.20
N ASP A 222 2.52 13.06 -3.21
CA ASP A 222 2.12 13.59 -4.50
C ASP A 222 0.73 13.03 -4.83
N TRP A 223 -0.29 13.77 -4.42
CA TRP A 223 -1.66 13.54 -4.89
C TRP A 223 -1.91 14.39 -6.14
N GLY A 224 -0.88 14.51 -6.97
CA GLY A 224 -0.86 15.40 -8.11
C GLY A 224 -0.97 16.87 -7.70
N SER A 225 -1.61 17.69 -8.52
CA SER A 225 -1.87 19.11 -8.25
C SER A 225 -2.88 19.36 -7.10
N LEU A 226 -3.33 18.30 -6.40
CA LEU A 226 -4.41 18.39 -5.41
C LEU A 226 -3.91 18.58 -3.98
N ILE A 227 -2.59 18.55 -3.72
CA ILE A 227 -2.00 18.75 -2.39
C ILE A 227 -2.20 20.17 -1.93
N ALA A 228 -2.54 20.35 -0.65
CA ALA A 228 -2.83 21.64 -0.03
C ALA A 228 -3.95 22.44 -0.72
N GLN A 229 -4.86 21.77 -1.43
CA GLN A 229 -5.94 22.36 -2.21
C GLN A 229 -7.30 22.18 -1.55
N LYS A 230 -8.23 23.07 -1.90
CA LYS A 230 -9.63 22.91 -1.52
C LYS A 230 -10.20 21.64 -2.10
N ILE A 231 -11.13 21.03 -1.36
CA ILE A 231 -11.88 19.85 -1.79
C ILE A 231 -13.06 20.32 -2.63
N PHE A 232 -13.20 19.77 -3.84
CA PHE A 232 -14.35 19.90 -4.72
C PHE A 232 -15.08 18.57 -4.82
N LEU A 233 -16.39 18.59 -5.00
CA LEU A 233 -17.27 17.45 -4.80
C LEU A 233 -17.94 17.03 -6.11
N PHE A 234 -18.09 15.73 -6.30
CA PHE A 234 -19.07 15.16 -7.22
C PHE A 234 -20.44 15.09 -6.54
N ASP A 235 -21.52 15.18 -7.33
CA ASP A 235 -22.89 15.10 -6.85
C ASP A 235 -23.20 13.70 -6.29
N GLU A 236 -23.94 13.66 -5.19
CA GLU A 236 -24.29 12.40 -4.53
C GLU A 236 -25.17 11.51 -5.41
N GLU A 237 -26.06 12.08 -6.23
CA GLU A 237 -26.89 11.30 -7.17
C GLU A 237 -26.03 10.55 -8.18
N ARG A 238 -25.00 11.20 -8.73
CA ARG A 238 -24.01 10.55 -9.59
C ARG A 238 -23.32 9.41 -8.86
N LEU A 239 -22.84 9.65 -7.64
CA LEU A 239 -22.10 8.66 -6.84
C LEU A 239 -22.96 7.43 -6.55
N ILE A 240 -24.24 7.61 -6.25
CA ILE A 240 -25.18 6.49 -6.05
C ILE A 240 -25.32 5.67 -7.32
N LYS A 241 -25.55 6.30 -8.47
CA LYS A 241 -25.68 5.62 -9.77
C LYS A 241 -24.39 4.86 -10.14
N GLU A 242 -23.22 5.42 -9.88
CA GLU A 242 -21.94 4.74 -10.09
C GLU A 242 -21.79 3.50 -9.19
N MET A 243 -22.19 3.58 -7.94
CA MET A 243 -22.14 2.45 -7.02
C MET A 243 -23.16 1.35 -7.42
N GLU A 244 -24.35 1.73 -7.86
CA GLU A 244 -25.34 0.79 -8.42
C GLU A 244 -24.81 0.12 -9.69
N TYR A 245 -24.12 0.88 -10.56
CA TYR A 245 -23.46 0.34 -11.75
C TYR A 245 -22.38 -0.67 -11.37
N PHE A 246 -21.54 -0.40 -10.38
CA PHE A 246 -20.52 -1.34 -9.91
C PHE A 246 -21.14 -2.63 -9.39
N ALA A 247 -22.22 -2.53 -8.64
CA ALA A 247 -22.95 -3.69 -8.15
C ALA A 247 -23.58 -4.49 -9.29
N HIS A 248 -24.20 -3.82 -10.27
CA HIS A 248 -24.80 -4.45 -11.46
C HIS A 248 -23.77 -5.17 -12.34
N LYS A 249 -22.62 -4.53 -12.58
CA LYS A 249 -21.49 -5.12 -13.33
C LYS A 249 -20.69 -6.15 -12.52
N LYS A 250 -21.10 -6.43 -11.27
CA LYS A 250 -20.43 -7.37 -10.35
C LYS A 250 -18.95 -7.04 -10.12
N ILE A 251 -18.61 -5.75 -10.05
CA ILE A 251 -17.28 -5.29 -9.68
C ILE A 251 -17.01 -5.78 -8.25
N ALA A 252 -15.95 -6.59 -8.08
CA ALA A 252 -15.63 -7.16 -6.79
C ALA A 252 -14.99 -6.13 -5.85
N HIS A 253 -14.05 -5.35 -6.35
CA HIS A 253 -13.29 -4.40 -5.57
C HIS A 253 -13.42 -2.97 -6.11
N VAL A 254 -13.76 -2.03 -5.23
CA VAL A 254 -13.77 -0.59 -5.51
C VAL A 254 -12.69 0.08 -4.67
N TYR A 255 -11.75 0.75 -5.32
CA TYR A 255 -10.75 1.58 -4.66
C TYR A 255 -11.19 3.03 -4.70
N MET A 256 -11.41 3.63 -3.52
CA MET A 256 -11.72 5.05 -3.43
C MET A 256 -10.48 5.89 -3.68
N GLY A 257 -10.55 6.71 -4.75
CA GLY A 257 -9.49 7.64 -5.14
C GLY A 257 -9.41 8.90 -4.28
N ASP A 258 -10.31 9.05 -3.31
CA ASP A 258 -10.31 10.20 -2.40
C ASP A 258 -9.06 10.18 -1.50
N ALA A 259 -8.44 11.34 -1.31
CA ALA A 259 -7.28 11.46 -0.44
C ALA A 259 -7.61 11.34 1.06
N ASN A 260 -8.86 11.63 1.46
CA ASN A 260 -9.27 11.70 2.87
C ASN A 260 -10.77 11.44 3.03
N PHE A 261 -11.24 10.22 2.84
CA PHE A 261 -12.64 9.87 3.09
C PHE A 261 -12.97 9.93 4.59
N GLY A 262 -14.13 10.48 4.93
CA GLY A 262 -14.53 10.77 6.32
C GLY A 262 -14.15 12.19 6.78
N ILE A 263 -13.55 13.01 5.91
CA ILE A 263 -13.30 14.43 6.21
C ILE A 263 -14.58 15.28 6.11
N LEU A 264 -15.54 14.86 5.28
CA LEU A 264 -16.80 15.57 5.01
C LEU A 264 -17.97 14.91 5.76
N ASP A 265 -18.97 15.71 6.14
CA ASP A 265 -20.16 15.21 6.85
C ASP A 265 -20.96 14.20 6.00
N ARG A 266 -21.06 14.44 4.69
CA ARG A 266 -21.76 13.56 3.73
C ARG A 266 -21.17 12.16 3.62
N ASP A 267 -19.91 11.95 3.99
CA ASP A 267 -19.21 10.67 3.81
C ASP A 267 -19.86 9.52 4.61
N VAL A 268 -20.52 9.85 5.75
CA VAL A 268 -21.32 8.87 6.51
C VAL A 268 -22.55 8.43 5.71
N GLY A 269 -23.22 9.36 5.04
CA GLY A 269 -24.35 9.09 4.16
C GLY A 269 -23.94 8.20 2.97
N ILE A 270 -22.80 8.52 2.33
CA ILE A 270 -22.22 7.74 1.24
C ILE A 270 -21.91 6.32 1.71
N ALA A 271 -21.22 6.14 2.85
CA ALA A 271 -20.92 4.83 3.42
C ALA A 271 -22.19 3.99 3.68
N SER A 272 -23.24 4.64 4.20
CA SER A 272 -24.54 4.00 4.44
C SER A 272 -25.20 3.52 3.14
N ARG A 273 -25.11 4.33 2.06
CA ARG A 273 -25.62 3.95 0.73
C ARG A 273 -24.83 2.79 0.12
N ILE A 274 -23.49 2.80 0.23
CA ILE A 274 -22.63 1.69 -0.20
C ILE A 274 -23.07 0.38 0.48
N ALA A 275 -23.24 0.40 1.81
CA ALA A 275 -23.66 -0.76 2.58
C ALA A 275 -25.06 -1.27 2.17
N LEU A 276 -26.00 -0.35 1.90
CA LEU A 276 -27.35 -0.69 1.45
C LEU A 276 -27.34 -1.32 0.06
N ILE A 277 -26.60 -0.73 -0.90
CA ILE A 277 -26.48 -1.25 -2.27
C ILE A 277 -25.86 -2.65 -2.23
N ASN A 278 -24.75 -2.84 -1.50
CA ASN A 278 -24.13 -4.15 -1.33
C ASN A 278 -25.13 -5.19 -0.84
N LYS A 279 -25.89 -4.88 0.22
CA LYS A 279 -26.92 -5.78 0.79
C LYS A 279 -27.98 -6.17 -0.22
N ASN A 280 -28.43 -5.20 -1.05
CA ASN A 280 -29.53 -5.41 -1.99
C ASN A 280 -29.08 -6.03 -3.32
N SER A 281 -27.77 -6.04 -3.61
CA SER A 281 -27.19 -6.48 -4.89
C SER A 281 -26.40 -7.79 -4.78
N GLY A 282 -26.80 -8.68 -3.89
CA GLY A 282 -26.16 -9.99 -3.74
C GLY A 282 -24.71 -9.92 -3.24
N GLY A 283 -24.35 -8.88 -2.47
CA GLY A 283 -23.04 -8.71 -1.86
C GLY A 283 -21.99 -8.05 -2.76
N PHE A 284 -22.41 -7.32 -3.79
CA PHE A 284 -21.50 -6.54 -4.66
C PHE A 284 -21.66 -5.04 -4.43
N PRO A 285 -20.54 -4.26 -4.52
CA PRO A 285 -19.14 -4.75 -4.57
C PRO A 285 -18.78 -5.54 -3.31
N LYS A 286 -17.87 -6.52 -3.42
CA LYS A 286 -17.45 -7.36 -2.28
C LYS A 286 -16.61 -6.58 -1.28
N LYS A 287 -15.77 -5.65 -1.77
CA LYS A 287 -14.88 -4.81 -0.96
C LYS A 287 -14.85 -3.38 -1.49
N VAL A 288 -14.77 -2.45 -0.57
CA VAL A 288 -14.53 -1.02 -0.84
C VAL A 288 -13.31 -0.59 -0.03
N ARG A 289 -12.20 -0.33 -0.70
CA ARG A 289 -10.98 0.14 -0.06
C ARG A 289 -11.04 1.65 0.10
N VAL A 290 -10.95 2.12 1.33
CA VAL A 290 -11.08 3.53 1.71
C VAL A 290 -9.73 4.09 2.17
N ASN A 291 -9.36 5.29 1.70
CA ASN A 291 -8.28 6.08 2.29
C ASN A 291 -8.89 7.02 3.33
N TYR A 292 -8.89 6.60 4.58
CA TYR A 292 -9.46 7.39 5.66
C TYR A 292 -8.69 8.69 5.91
N THR A 293 -9.43 9.74 6.34
CA THR A 293 -8.78 11.00 6.72
C THR A 293 -7.75 10.77 7.84
N LYS A 294 -6.67 11.54 7.79
CA LYS A 294 -5.47 11.37 8.63
C LYS A 294 -5.76 11.42 10.12
N ASN A 295 -6.69 12.27 10.53
CA ASN A 295 -7.08 12.41 11.92
C ASN A 295 -8.41 11.67 12.12
N SER A 296 -8.34 10.50 12.74
CA SER A 296 -9.53 9.72 13.07
C SER A 296 -10.47 10.57 13.94
N THR A 297 -11.76 10.56 13.58
CA THR A 297 -12.82 11.28 14.25
C THR A 297 -13.97 10.33 14.56
N ASP A 298 -14.97 10.78 15.30
CA ASP A 298 -16.21 10.00 15.50
C ASP A 298 -16.90 9.68 14.18
N ARG A 299 -16.78 10.55 13.18
CA ARG A 299 -17.29 10.32 11.82
C ARG A 299 -16.59 9.15 11.15
N VAL A 300 -15.25 9.09 11.20
CA VAL A 300 -14.47 7.97 10.68
C VAL A 300 -14.85 6.66 11.39
N PHE A 301 -15.06 6.71 12.70
CA PHE A 301 -15.53 5.56 13.46
C PHE A 301 -16.92 5.08 13.00
N GLN A 302 -17.86 5.99 12.75
CA GLN A 302 -19.19 5.66 12.23
C GLN A 302 -19.08 4.99 10.85
N ILE A 303 -18.30 5.57 9.93
CA ILE A 303 -18.07 5.01 8.58
C ILE A 303 -17.49 3.60 8.67
N ALA A 304 -16.44 3.42 9.46
CA ALA A 304 -15.79 2.13 9.64
C ALA A 304 -16.76 1.07 10.19
N ASN A 305 -17.59 1.43 11.16
CA ASN A 305 -18.58 0.55 11.73
C ASN A 305 -19.67 0.14 10.72
N ILE A 306 -20.11 1.07 9.87
CA ILE A 306 -21.06 0.81 8.79
C ILE A 306 -20.46 -0.20 7.80
N LEU A 307 -19.26 0.07 7.31
CA LEU A 307 -18.60 -0.78 6.30
C LEU A 307 -18.18 -2.15 6.87
N ASN A 308 -17.66 -2.18 8.11
CA ASN A 308 -17.25 -3.43 8.76
C ASN A 308 -18.42 -4.39 9.04
N LYS A 309 -19.60 -3.87 9.41
CA LYS A 309 -20.79 -4.70 9.61
C LYS A 309 -21.22 -5.48 8.37
N GLN A 310 -20.89 -5.00 7.17
CA GLN A 310 -21.14 -5.68 5.90
C GLN A 310 -19.87 -6.36 5.34
N ASN A 311 -18.78 -6.41 6.14
CA ASN A 311 -17.48 -6.94 5.69
C ASN A 311 -16.97 -6.29 4.40
N LEU A 312 -17.29 -4.99 4.19
CA LEU A 312 -16.93 -4.24 3.00
C LEU A 312 -15.52 -3.68 3.03
N ASP A 313 -15.03 -3.30 4.20
CA ASP A 313 -13.69 -2.76 4.36
C ASP A 313 -12.76 -3.78 5.04
N LYS A 314 -11.46 -3.58 4.90
CA LYS A 314 -10.42 -4.38 5.55
C LYS A 314 -10.09 -3.93 6.97
N GLY A 315 -10.67 -2.82 7.43
CA GLY A 315 -10.37 -2.16 8.70
C GLY A 315 -9.81 -0.74 8.51
N ILE A 316 -9.47 -0.10 9.64
CA ILE A 316 -9.03 1.30 9.66
C ILE A 316 -7.54 1.42 9.49
N THR A 317 -7.13 2.25 8.53
CA THR A 317 -5.74 2.69 8.40
C THR A 317 -5.46 3.85 9.34
N LEU A 318 -4.45 3.70 10.20
CA LEU A 318 -3.91 4.75 11.06
C LEU A 318 -2.55 5.17 10.50
N SER A 319 -2.56 6.00 9.47
CA SER A 319 -1.35 6.44 8.77
C SER A 319 -0.64 7.54 9.56
N VAL A 320 0.11 7.18 10.60
CA VAL A 320 0.86 8.13 11.43
C VAL A 320 2.13 8.63 10.76
N GLN A 321 2.72 7.83 9.89
CA GLN A 321 3.96 8.04 9.12
C GLN A 321 5.22 8.17 10.00
N SER A 322 5.21 8.96 11.07
CA SER A 322 6.19 9.05 12.14
C SER A 322 5.50 9.45 13.45
N MET A 323 6.08 9.11 14.58
CA MET A 323 5.63 9.56 15.91
C MET A 323 6.51 10.70 16.45
N ASP A 324 7.56 11.07 15.74
CA ASP A 324 8.52 12.12 16.16
C ASP A 324 8.02 13.52 15.77
N PRO A 325 7.86 14.45 16.73
CA PRO A 325 7.37 15.80 16.47
C PRO A 325 8.23 16.59 15.48
N GLU A 326 9.56 16.47 15.55
CA GLU A 326 10.48 17.20 14.68
C GLU A 326 10.40 16.68 13.23
N THR A 327 10.29 15.37 13.06
CA THR A 327 10.04 14.74 11.76
C THR A 327 8.72 15.21 11.19
N LEU A 328 7.64 15.19 11.98
CA LEU A 328 6.31 15.63 11.55
C LEU A 328 6.31 17.11 11.14
N LEU A 329 6.99 17.97 11.87
CA LEU A 329 7.16 19.38 11.51
C LEU A 329 7.90 19.52 10.17
N THR A 330 8.99 18.78 10.00
CA THR A 330 9.82 18.80 8.79
C THR A 330 9.03 18.38 7.54
N ILE A 331 8.20 17.35 7.66
CA ILE A 331 7.36 16.87 6.53
C ILE A 331 6.00 17.59 6.44
N LYS A 332 5.79 18.66 7.19
CA LYS A 332 4.54 19.45 7.22
C LYS A 332 3.30 18.59 7.50
N ARG A 333 3.39 17.72 8.50
CA ARG A 333 2.30 16.84 8.91
C ARG A 333 1.96 17.04 10.38
N SER A 334 0.66 17.04 10.68
CA SER A 334 0.15 16.96 12.05
C SER A 334 -0.53 15.61 12.27
N ASN A 335 -0.20 14.95 13.37
CA ASN A 335 -0.84 13.73 13.81
C ASN A 335 -1.77 13.97 15.00
N LEU A 336 -2.60 12.97 15.32
CA LEU A 336 -3.27 12.89 16.61
C LEU A 336 -2.22 12.78 17.73
N LYS A 337 -2.55 13.34 18.91
CA LYS A 337 -1.74 13.09 20.11
C LYS A 337 -1.74 11.60 20.45
N TYR A 338 -0.68 11.13 21.08
CA TYR A 338 -0.48 9.73 21.45
C TYR A 338 -1.67 9.16 22.24
N GLU A 339 -2.17 9.89 23.24
CA GLU A 339 -3.29 9.47 24.09
C GLU A 339 -4.57 9.27 23.27
N THR A 340 -4.80 10.15 22.30
CA THR A 340 -5.95 10.07 21.39
C THR A 340 -5.82 8.88 20.45
N LEU A 341 -4.63 8.67 19.87
CA LEU A 341 -4.36 7.52 19.01
C LEU A 341 -4.57 6.19 19.75
N SER A 342 -3.98 6.06 20.96
CA SER A 342 -4.16 4.88 21.80
C SER A 342 -5.64 4.63 22.16
N ALA A 343 -6.39 5.69 22.49
CA ALA A 343 -7.82 5.57 22.77
C ALA A 343 -8.62 5.09 21.54
N PHE A 344 -8.28 5.57 20.34
CA PHE A 344 -8.93 5.13 19.10
C PHE A 344 -8.61 3.66 18.77
N ILE A 345 -7.35 3.23 18.86
CA ILE A 345 -6.96 1.83 18.65
C ILE A 345 -7.80 0.92 19.55
N LYS A 346 -7.84 1.21 20.85
CA LYS A 346 -8.62 0.44 21.82
C LYS A 346 -10.14 0.44 21.53
N ARG A 347 -10.68 1.59 21.08
CA ARG A 347 -12.09 1.71 20.70
C ARG A 347 -12.44 0.83 19.51
N TYR A 348 -11.61 0.84 18.44
CA TYR A 348 -11.80 -0.01 17.27
C TYR A 348 -11.69 -1.48 17.62
N GLN A 349 -10.67 -1.87 18.36
CA GLN A 349 -10.48 -3.25 18.81
C GLN A 349 -11.66 -3.77 19.66
N LYS A 350 -12.23 -2.92 20.53
CA LYS A 350 -13.41 -3.27 21.33
C LYS A 350 -14.64 -3.58 20.47
N GLU A 351 -14.81 -2.89 19.36
CA GLU A 351 -15.91 -3.10 18.41
C GLU A 351 -15.58 -4.16 17.32
N GLY A 352 -14.44 -4.84 17.44
CA GLY A 352 -14.02 -5.87 16.48
C GLY A 352 -13.66 -5.30 15.10
N ILE A 353 -13.27 -4.02 15.04
CA ILE A 353 -12.80 -3.37 13.83
C ILE A 353 -11.27 -3.45 13.81
N ASP A 354 -10.74 -4.13 12.82
CA ASP A 354 -9.29 -4.26 12.66
C ASP A 354 -8.65 -2.89 12.39
N THR A 355 -7.48 -2.66 12.99
CA THR A 355 -6.68 -1.45 12.75
C THR A 355 -5.32 -1.84 12.21
N TYR A 356 -4.81 -1.08 11.25
CA TYR A 356 -3.43 -1.20 10.85
C TYR A 356 -2.75 0.17 10.83
N THR A 357 -1.51 0.17 11.32
CA THR A 357 -0.73 1.38 11.50
C THR A 357 0.37 1.46 10.45
N GLU A 358 0.50 2.62 9.82
CA GLU A 358 1.48 2.85 8.77
C GLU A 358 2.52 3.87 9.22
N VAL A 359 3.80 3.51 9.02
CA VAL A 359 4.99 4.33 9.26
C VAL A 359 5.82 4.39 7.99
N ILE A 360 6.48 5.51 7.74
CA ILE A 360 7.43 5.67 6.62
C ILE A 360 8.85 5.83 7.19
N LEU A 361 9.73 4.90 6.85
CA LEU A 361 11.14 4.95 7.18
C LEU A 361 11.93 5.75 6.14
N GLY A 362 12.78 6.66 6.59
CA GLY A 362 13.63 7.50 5.74
C GLY A 362 13.09 8.91 5.52
N LEU A 363 12.13 9.34 6.34
CA LEU A 363 11.62 10.72 6.31
C LEU A 363 12.70 11.70 6.81
N PRO A 364 12.85 12.88 6.19
CA PRO A 364 13.73 13.93 6.67
C PRO A 364 13.35 14.42 8.09
N GLY A 365 14.34 14.58 8.93
CA GLY A 365 14.17 14.94 10.35
C GLY A 365 14.26 13.73 11.28
N GLU A 366 13.92 12.53 10.80
CA GLU A 366 13.95 11.32 11.61
C GLU A 366 15.38 10.82 11.88
N THR A 367 15.60 10.27 13.06
CA THR A 367 16.84 9.64 13.51
C THR A 367 16.59 8.18 13.83
N TYR A 368 17.64 7.37 14.01
CA TYR A 368 17.47 6.00 14.54
C TYR A 368 16.71 6.00 15.88
N LYS A 369 17.07 6.93 16.78
CA LYS A 369 16.43 7.03 18.09
C LYS A 369 14.94 7.35 17.98
N SER A 370 14.57 8.38 17.21
CA SER A 370 13.17 8.79 17.07
C SER A 370 12.33 7.73 16.37
N PHE A 371 12.87 7.05 15.37
CA PHE A 371 12.22 5.91 14.71
C PHE A 371 11.97 4.76 15.68
N ARG A 372 12.99 4.36 16.45
CA ARG A 372 12.91 3.34 17.51
C ARG A 372 11.83 3.68 18.53
N ASP A 373 11.90 4.89 19.10
CA ASP A 373 10.95 5.36 20.11
C ASP A 373 9.53 5.46 19.55
N GLY A 374 9.38 5.79 18.26
CA GLY A 374 8.09 5.76 17.57
C GLY A 374 7.48 4.37 17.46
N ILE A 375 8.28 3.36 17.11
CA ILE A 375 7.84 1.94 17.11
C ILE A 375 7.44 1.51 18.52
N GLU A 376 8.23 1.85 19.55
CA GLU A 376 7.89 1.56 20.94
C GLU A 376 6.53 2.15 21.33
N ALA A 377 6.32 3.44 21.04
CA ALA A 377 5.06 4.13 21.34
C ALA A 377 3.85 3.47 20.67
N LEU A 378 3.97 3.00 19.43
CA LEU A 378 2.90 2.31 18.72
C LEU A 378 2.57 0.96 19.37
N LEU A 379 3.56 0.17 19.73
CA LEU A 379 3.36 -1.12 20.39
C LEU A 379 2.77 -0.95 21.80
N GLU A 380 3.21 0.06 22.56
CA GLU A 380 2.61 0.44 23.86
C GLU A 380 1.15 0.92 23.70
N ALA A 381 0.81 1.53 22.56
CA ALA A 381 -0.57 1.90 22.23
C ALA A 381 -1.44 0.69 21.84
N SER A 382 -0.89 -0.52 21.85
CA SER A 382 -1.54 -1.79 21.44
C SER A 382 -1.73 -1.95 19.92
N ALA A 383 -0.89 -1.31 19.09
CA ALA A 383 -0.85 -1.55 17.66
C ALA A 383 -0.11 -2.88 17.35
N HIS A 384 -0.60 -4.00 17.91
CA HIS A 384 0.08 -5.28 17.85
C HIS A 384 -0.16 -6.07 16.55
N ASP A 385 -1.35 -5.96 15.94
CA ASP A 385 -1.76 -6.86 14.86
C ASP A 385 -1.16 -6.49 13.52
N SER A 386 -1.10 -5.22 13.19
CA SER A 386 -0.71 -4.81 11.86
C SER A 386 0.07 -3.50 11.89
N LEU A 387 1.38 -3.63 11.90
CA LEU A 387 2.33 -2.53 11.73
C LEU A 387 2.98 -2.66 10.36
N TRP A 388 2.77 -1.65 9.52
CA TRP A 388 3.40 -1.53 8.22
C TRP A 388 4.45 -0.44 8.24
N ILE A 389 5.68 -0.80 7.88
CA ILE A 389 6.79 0.14 7.79
C ILE A 389 7.22 0.20 6.32
N TYR A 390 6.78 1.27 5.65
CA TYR A 390 7.13 1.54 4.27
C TYR A 390 8.47 2.26 4.17
N ARG A 391 9.19 2.01 3.11
CA ARG A 391 10.37 2.80 2.72
C ARG A 391 9.93 4.08 2.05
N CYS A 392 10.56 5.21 2.38
CA CYS A 392 10.30 6.49 1.74
C CYS A 392 10.81 6.46 0.28
N SER A 393 9.91 6.74 -0.67
CA SER A 393 10.29 7.04 -2.05
C SER A 393 10.06 8.52 -2.37
N VAL A 394 10.88 9.06 -3.26
CA VAL A 394 10.74 10.45 -3.74
C VAL A 394 9.93 10.44 -5.02
N LEU A 395 8.71 10.97 -4.94
CA LEU A 395 7.82 11.08 -6.09
C LEU A 395 8.16 12.32 -6.93
N PRO A 396 7.99 12.29 -8.26
CA PRO A 396 8.44 13.36 -9.16
C PRO A 396 7.95 14.76 -8.79
N ASN A 397 6.70 14.88 -8.42
CA ASN A 397 6.04 16.16 -8.15
C ASN A 397 5.84 16.46 -6.66
N ALA A 398 6.25 15.55 -5.76
CA ALA A 398 6.21 15.82 -4.33
C ALA A 398 7.15 16.98 -3.95
N PRO A 399 6.77 17.86 -2.98
CA PRO A 399 7.65 18.91 -2.50
C PRO A 399 9.01 18.40 -1.98
N MET A 400 9.07 17.15 -1.55
CA MET A 400 10.31 16.47 -1.16
C MET A 400 11.31 16.33 -2.32
N ASN A 401 10.85 16.37 -3.57
CA ASN A 401 11.70 16.31 -4.76
C ASN A 401 12.30 17.68 -5.16
N ASP A 402 11.86 18.79 -4.55
CA ASP A 402 12.43 20.10 -4.82
C ASP A 402 13.92 20.13 -4.50
N LEU A 403 14.72 20.73 -5.39
CA LEU A 403 16.17 20.78 -5.26
C LEU A 403 16.61 21.42 -3.93
N ASP A 404 15.97 22.51 -3.55
CA ASP A 404 16.23 23.21 -2.28
C ASP A 404 15.90 22.33 -1.07
N TYR A 405 14.77 21.61 -1.12
CA TYR A 405 14.38 20.69 -0.07
C TYR A 405 15.35 19.51 0.03
N LYS A 406 15.70 18.88 -1.09
CA LYS A 406 16.69 17.80 -1.14
C LYS A 406 18.05 18.25 -0.60
N THR A 407 18.50 19.42 -1.02
CA THR A 407 19.79 19.99 -0.59
C THR A 407 19.78 20.30 0.92
N LYS A 408 18.75 20.97 1.41
CA LYS A 408 18.58 21.31 2.82
C LYS A 408 18.61 20.06 3.71
N HIS A 409 17.90 19.02 3.31
CA HIS A 409 17.76 17.80 4.09
C HIS A 409 18.76 16.70 3.70
N LYS A 410 19.70 17.00 2.79
CA LYS A 410 20.74 16.08 2.28
C LYS A 410 20.18 14.72 1.88
N ILE A 411 19.04 14.73 1.19
CA ILE A 411 18.36 13.50 0.78
C ILE A 411 19.18 12.81 -0.31
N LYS A 412 19.60 11.57 -0.03
CA LYS A 412 20.21 10.68 -1.03
C LYS A 412 19.24 9.56 -1.37
N THR A 413 19.09 9.31 -2.65
CA THR A 413 18.24 8.24 -3.18
C THR A 413 19.03 7.18 -3.92
N VAL A 414 18.43 6.04 -4.10
CA VAL A 414 18.87 4.98 -5.01
C VAL A 414 17.71 4.59 -5.90
N LYS A 415 17.95 4.49 -7.21
CA LYS A 415 16.98 3.95 -8.16
C LYS A 415 16.91 2.45 -7.96
N SER A 416 15.74 1.94 -7.55
CA SER A 416 15.46 0.53 -7.29
C SER A 416 14.27 0.05 -8.11
N PRO A 417 14.21 -1.23 -8.49
CA PRO A 417 13.00 -1.81 -9.06
C PRO A 417 11.77 -1.51 -8.20
N ALA A 418 10.73 -0.97 -8.82
CA ALA A 418 9.42 -0.78 -8.22
C ALA A 418 8.65 -2.10 -8.28
N ASP A 419 9.12 -3.09 -7.52
CA ASP A 419 8.46 -4.39 -7.47
C ASP A 419 7.15 -4.26 -6.70
N LEU A 420 6.08 -4.72 -7.29
CA LEU A 420 4.82 -4.86 -6.58
C LEU A 420 4.84 -6.11 -5.69
N HIS A 421 4.16 -6.01 -4.56
CA HIS A 421 3.97 -7.16 -3.69
C HIS A 421 3.17 -8.25 -4.39
N HIS A 422 3.61 -9.50 -4.25
CA HIS A 422 2.87 -10.69 -4.63
C HIS A 422 2.58 -10.81 -6.14
N ILE A 423 3.50 -10.36 -6.98
CA ILE A 423 3.49 -10.63 -8.42
C ILE A 423 4.50 -11.71 -8.76
N GLU A 424 4.25 -12.42 -9.85
CA GLU A 424 5.19 -13.40 -10.39
C GLU A 424 6.31 -12.66 -11.14
N PRO A 425 7.56 -12.79 -10.69
CA PRO A 425 8.68 -12.08 -11.32
C PRO A 425 8.94 -12.60 -12.73
N GLY A 426 9.39 -11.69 -13.61
CA GLY A 426 9.77 -12.03 -14.97
C GLY A 426 8.61 -12.19 -15.96
N LYS A 427 7.36 -12.06 -15.53
CA LYS A 427 6.20 -11.99 -16.44
C LYS A 427 5.99 -10.59 -17.01
N ASP A 428 6.43 -9.56 -16.28
CA ASP A 428 6.35 -8.19 -16.79
C ASP A 428 7.47 -7.94 -17.79
N PRO A 429 7.17 -7.51 -19.01
CA PRO A 429 8.18 -7.28 -20.06
C PRO A 429 9.07 -6.06 -19.78
N ILE A 430 8.62 -5.12 -18.93
CA ILE A 430 9.32 -3.86 -18.63
C ILE A 430 9.34 -3.62 -17.13
N GLN A 431 10.55 -3.46 -16.57
CA GLN A 431 10.76 -3.13 -15.17
C GLN A 431 10.49 -1.65 -14.90
N GLU A 432 9.63 -1.36 -13.91
CA GLU A 432 9.43 -0.02 -13.37
C GLU A 432 10.42 0.26 -12.23
N TYR A 433 10.63 1.54 -11.88
CA TYR A 433 11.60 1.96 -10.88
C TYR A 433 11.08 3.04 -9.95
N ASP A 434 11.53 2.98 -8.68
CA ASP A 434 11.33 3.97 -7.63
C ASP A 434 12.65 4.65 -7.23
N GLU A 435 12.58 5.91 -6.83
CA GLU A 435 13.67 6.66 -6.20
C GLU A 435 13.57 6.52 -4.67
N MET A 436 14.26 5.53 -4.10
CA MET A 436 14.18 5.19 -2.68
C MET A 436 15.15 6.03 -1.86
N VAL A 437 14.68 6.68 -0.78
CA VAL A 437 15.53 7.40 0.18
C VAL A 437 16.37 6.39 0.96
N VAL A 438 17.69 6.63 1.03
CA VAL A 438 18.65 5.78 1.76
C VAL A 438 19.50 6.55 2.78
N GLU A 439 19.47 7.88 2.70
CA GLU A 439 20.16 8.77 3.65
C GLU A 439 19.48 10.14 3.70
N THR A 440 19.50 10.76 4.87
CA THR A 440 19.09 12.16 5.09
C THR A 440 20.11 12.87 5.99
N ALA A 441 19.94 14.17 6.21
CA ALA A 441 20.79 14.94 7.13
C ALA A 441 20.81 14.38 8.56
N THR A 442 19.72 13.76 9.01
CA THR A 442 19.53 13.24 10.37
C THR A 442 19.66 11.73 10.48
N MET A 443 19.63 10.99 9.35
CA MET A 443 19.74 9.55 9.30
C MET A 443 20.74 9.15 8.23
N GLN A 444 21.98 8.88 8.64
CA GLN A 444 23.00 8.39 7.72
C GLN A 444 22.73 6.94 7.29
N THR A 445 23.31 6.50 6.18
CA THR A 445 23.10 5.16 5.60
C THR A 445 23.27 4.04 6.63
N LYS A 446 24.25 4.10 7.53
CA LYS A 446 24.42 3.06 8.59
C LYS A 446 23.24 3.00 9.55
N ASP A 447 22.67 4.15 9.92
CA ASP A 447 21.50 4.21 10.81
C ASP A 447 20.23 3.81 10.06
N TYR A 448 20.15 4.13 8.77
CA TYR A 448 19.09 3.65 7.90
C TYR A 448 19.07 2.11 7.82
N VAL A 449 20.25 1.46 7.68
CA VAL A 449 20.36 -0.01 7.72
C VAL A 449 19.88 -0.56 9.06
N ARG A 450 20.25 0.08 10.18
CA ARG A 450 19.78 -0.32 11.52
C ARG A 450 18.27 -0.19 11.65
N CYS A 451 17.68 0.90 11.15
CA CYS A 451 16.23 1.09 11.12
C CYS A 451 15.54 0.01 10.26
N GLN A 452 16.09 -0.32 9.08
CA GLN A 452 15.55 -1.38 8.22
C GLN A 452 15.59 -2.75 8.92
N LEU A 453 16.64 -3.07 9.65
CA LEU A 453 16.75 -4.32 10.43
C LEU A 453 15.76 -4.33 11.60
N LEU A 454 15.60 -3.22 12.32
CA LEU A 454 14.59 -3.11 13.37
C LEU A 454 13.16 -3.23 12.81
N ALA A 455 12.89 -2.57 11.68
CA ALA A 455 11.63 -2.68 10.95
C ALA A 455 11.34 -4.11 10.52
N TRP A 456 12.34 -4.81 9.97
CA TRP A 456 12.25 -6.22 9.61
C TRP A 456 11.94 -7.09 10.82
N ALA A 457 12.69 -6.93 11.93
CA ALA A 457 12.47 -7.72 13.13
C ALA A 457 11.07 -7.50 13.73
N THR A 458 10.66 -6.22 13.84
CA THR A 458 9.35 -5.88 14.38
C THR A 458 8.22 -6.41 13.50
N GLN A 459 8.33 -6.28 12.17
CA GLN A 459 7.30 -6.80 11.29
C GLN A 459 7.27 -8.32 11.25
N THR A 460 8.43 -9.01 11.15
CA THR A 460 8.50 -10.48 11.08
C THR A 460 8.05 -11.13 12.38
N PHE A 461 8.60 -10.68 13.50
CA PHE A 461 8.46 -11.40 14.76
C PHE A 461 7.31 -10.86 15.61
N HIS A 462 6.96 -9.57 15.50
CA HIS A 462 5.80 -9.02 16.20
C HIS A 462 4.56 -8.98 15.30
N ALA A 463 4.55 -8.18 14.22
CA ALA A 463 3.37 -7.96 13.42
C ALA A 463 2.85 -9.24 12.72
N LEU A 464 3.74 -10.13 12.26
CA LEU A 464 3.38 -11.45 11.72
C LEU A 464 3.25 -12.55 12.79
N GLY A 465 3.54 -12.23 14.06
CA GLY A 465 3.15 -13.04 15.21
C GLY A 465 4.10 -14.18 15.61
N LEU A 466 5.32 -14.29 15.05
CA LEU A 466 6.23 -15.38 15.40
C LEU A 466 6.71 -15.36 16.86
N LEU A 467 6.93 -14.16 17.45
CA LEU A 467 7.38 -13.99 18.84
C LEU A 467 6.53 -12.95 19.60
N ARG A 468 5.39 -12.54 19.08
CA ARG A 468 4.55 -11.47 19.66
C ARG A 468 4.19 -11.71 21.10
N VAL A 469 3.67 -12.90 21.40
CA VAL A 469 3.22 -13.24 22.78
C VAL A 469 4.39 -13.20 23.76
N LEU A 470 5.56 -13.65 23.33
CA LEU A 470 6.79 -13.62 24.10
C LEU A 470 7.32 -12.19 24.33
N ALA A 471 7.21 -11.32 23.32
CA ALA A 471 7.57 -9.92 23.48
C ALA A 471 6.61 -9.20 24.46
N ILE A 472 5.30 -9.44 24.35
CA ILE A 472 4.29 -8.91 25.26
C ILE A 472 4.54 -9.43 26.70
N PHE A 473 4.81 -10.72 26.86
CA PHE A 473 5.15 -11.33 28.14
C PHE A 473 6.36 -10.66 28.78
N THR A 474 7.43 -10.54 28.02
CA THR A 474 8.69 -9.91 28.49
C THR A 474 8.48 -8.44 28.87
N ASN A 475 7.73 -7.69 28.09
CA ASN A 475 7.39 -6.30 28.41
C ASN A 475 6.58 -6.20 29.70
N GLN A 476 5.49 -6.99 29.83
CA GLN A 476 4.56 -6.85 30.95
C GLN A 476 5.08 -7.40 32.28
N LEU A 477 5.91 -8.43 32.27
CA LEU A 477 6.41 -9.06 33.49
C LEU A 477 7.81 -8.60 33.89
N ASN A 478 8.65 -8.24 32.92
CA ASN A 478 10.03 -7.86 33.16
C ASN A 478 10.29 -6.38 32.88
N GLY A 479 9.32 -5.63 32.35
CA GLY A 479 9.47 -4.19 32.05
C GLY A 479 10.38 -3.88 30.86
N ILE A 480 10.73 -4.88 30.04
CA ILE A 480 11.60 -4.67 28.88
C ILE A 480 10.80 -4.05 27.75
N GLN A 481 11.28 -2.95 27.20
CA GLN A 481 10.67 -2.30 26.04
C GLN A 481 10.61 -3.26 24.84
N TYR A 482 9.55 -3.17 24.04
CA TYR A 482 9.41 -3.98 22.82
C TYR A 482 10.59 -3.78 21.86
N THR A 483 11.02 -2.54 21.66
CA THR A 483 12.17 -2.23 20.80
C THR A 483 13.46 -2.79 21.35
N THR A 484 13.68 -2.75 22.66
CA THR A 484 14.83 -3.40 23.30
C THR A 484 14.79 -4.92 23.07
N PHE A 485 13.63 -5.57 23.21
CA PHE A 485 13.51 -7.00 22.91
C PHE A 485 13.96 -7.31 21.47
N TYR A 486 13.53 -6.52 20.47
CA TYR A 486 13.93 -6.75 19.09
C TYR A 486 15.37 -6.34 18.78
N GLU A 487 15.91 -5.31 19.41
CA GLU A 487 17.34 -4.97 19.31
C GLU A 487 18.22 -6.12 19.84
N ARG A 488 17.86 -6.71 21.00
CA ARG A 488 18.58 -7.87 21.53
C ARG A 488 18.42 -9.11 20.67
N LEU A 489 17.26 -9.29 20.02
CA LEU A 489 17.03 -10.37 19.04
C LEU A 489 17.99 -10.22 17.84
N LEU A 490 18.17 -9.01 17.33
CA LEU A 490 19.09 -8.71 16.22
C LEU A 490 20.56 -8.93 16.64
N GLU A 491 20.96 -8.49 17.83
CA GLU A 491 22.31 -8.72 18.36
C GLU A 491 22.60 -10.20 18.55
N TYR A 492 21.66 -10.95 19.12
CA TYR A 492 21.78 -12.40 19.26
C TYR A 492 21.89 -13.10 17.91
N ALA A 493 21.10 -12.69 16.94
CA ALA A 493 21.13 -13.24 15.56
C ALA A 493 22.48 -13.00 14.89
N GLU A 494 23.07 -11.82 15.05
CA GLU A 494 24.39 -11.47 14.51
C GLU A 494 25.52 -12.32 15.15
N GLN A 495 25.43 -12.57 16.46
CA GLN A 495 26.41 -13.38 17.20
C GLN A 495 26.25 -14.89 16.94
N ASN A 496 25.08 -15.33 16.45
CA ASN A 496 24.77 -16.76 16.24
C ASN A 496 24.37 -17.04 14.77
N PRO A 497 25.28 -16.86 13.80
CA PRO A 497 24.97 -16.89 12.37
C PRO A 497 24.50 -18.26 11.85
N ASN A 498 24.76 -19.34 12.60
CA ASN A 498 24.41 -20.71 12.20
C ASN A 498 22.96 -21.11 12.59
N THR A 499 22.31 -20.34 13.45
CA THR A 499 20.92 -20.55 13.85
C THR A 499 19.97 -20.21 12.71
N VAL A 500 18.70 -20.65 12.78
CA VAL A 500 17.66 -20.26 11.81
C VAL A 500 17.51 -18.73 11.80
N LEU A 501 17.44 -18.12 12.99
CA LEU A 501 17.36 -16.68 13.15
C LEU A 501 18.58 -15.95 12.58
N GLY A 502 19.80 -16.44 12.87
CA GLY A 502 21.04 -15.83 12.38
C GLY A 502 21.18 -15.89 10.86
N LYS A 503 20.77 -17.00 10.25
CA LYS A 503 20.73 -17.13 8.79
C LYS A 503 19.77 -16.16 8.13
N GLU A 504 18.58 -15.96 8.71
CA GLU A 504 17.59 -15.00 8.20
C GLU A 504 18.07 -13.54 8.38
N TYR A 505 18.72 -13.23 9.51
CA TYR A 505 19.35 -11.93 9.75
C TYR A 505 20.41 -11.62 8.67
N LEU A 506 21.33 -12.56 8.42
CA LEU A 506 22.39 -12.37 7.41
C LEU A 506 21.84 -12.17 6.01
N LYS A 507 20.86 -12.99 5.60
CA LYS A 507 20.17 -12.84 4.30
C LYS A 507 19.50 -11.47 4.17
N THR A 508 18.80 -11.04 5.21
CA THR A 508 18.10 -9.76 5.22
C THR A 508 19.09 -8.59 5.17
N LYS A 509 20.15 -8.62 5.99
CA LYS A 509 21.20 -7.60 6.00
C LYS A 509 21.91 -7.48 4.65
N GLU A 510 22.24 -8.59 4.03
CA GLU A 510 22.83 -8.62 2.68
C GLU A 510 21.86 -8.04 1.63
N LYS A 511 20.58 -8.44 1.67
CA LYS A 511 19.56 -7.92 0.75
C LYS A 511 19.39 -6.41 0.88
N ILE A 512 19.33 -5.88 2.09
CA ILE A 512 19.28 -4.43 2.38
C ILE A 512 20.52 -3.75 1.80
N ASN A 513 21.72 -4.27 2.04
CA ASN A 513 22.96 -3.70 1.53
C ASN A 513 23.00 -3.68 -0.01
N GLN A 514 22.57 -4.76 -0.66
CA GLN A 514 22.48 -4.81 -2.13
C GLN A 514 21.48 -3.81 -2.69
N ALA A 515 20.33 -3.65 -2.04
CA ALA A 515 19.34 -2.67 -2.46
C ALA A 515 19.89 -1.23 -2.34
N ILE A 516 20.55 -0.90 -1.23
CA ILE A 516 21.08 0.44 -0.98
C ILE A 516 22.29 0.76 -1.89
N THR A 517 23.22 -0.20 -2.07
CA THR A 517 24.50 0.07 -2.76
C THR A 517 24.44 -0.18 -4.25
N LYS A 518 23.57 -1.07 -4.72
CA LYS A 518 23.48 -1.53 -6.10
C LYS A 518 22.12 -1.31 -6.74
N GLY A 519 21.17 -0.69 -6.05
CA GLY A 519 19.81 -0.49 -6.54
C GLY A 519 19.11 -1.82 -6.89
N LYS A 520 19.37 -2.89 -6.11
CA LYS A 520 18.68 -4.17 -6.33
C LYS A 520 17.28 -4.14 -5.68
N SER A 521 16.42 -5.05 -6.14
CA SER A 521 15.08 -5.24 -5.59
C SER A 521 15.11 -5.44 -4.06
N TRP A 522 14.14 -4.87 -3.38
CA TRP A 522 13.87 -5.05 -1.94
C TRP A 522 13.07 -6.33 -1.65
N PHE A 523 12.56 -6.98 -2.67
CA PHE A 523 11.71 -8.16 -2.54
C PHE A 523 12.50 -9.45 -2.73
N ASN A 524 11.95 -10.53 -2.21
CA ASN A 524 12.51 -11.87 -2.31
C ASN A 524 11.49 -12.82 -2.96
N ILE A 525 11.99 -13.91 -3.49
CA ILE A 525 11.19 -15.05 -3.92
C ILE A 525 11.41 -16.18 -2.92
N VAL A 526 10.34 -16.87 -2.55
CA VAL A 526 10.36 -18.08 -1.74
C VAL A 526 9.63 -19.15 -2.55
N PRO A 527 10.35 -19.91 -3.39
CA PRO A 527 9.74 -20.80 -4.39
C PRO A 527 8.77 -21.84 -3.82
N GLU A 528 8.97 -22.24 -2.56
CA GLU A 528 8.11 -23.18 -1.85
C GLU A 528 6.70 -22.66 -1.56
N PHE A 529 6.50 -21.31 -1.65
CA PHE A 529 5.24 -20.62 -1.35
C PHE A 529 4.84 -19.66 -2.47
N ASN A 530 4.46 -20.18 -3.61
CA ASN A 530 4.24 -19.46 -4.86
C ASN A 530 5.53 -18.80 -5.42
N ASN A 531 5.66 -18.79 -6.71
CA ASN A 531 6.76 -18.10 -7.39
C ASN A 531 6.44 -16.62 -7.55
N GLN A 532 6.24 -15.92 -6.43
CA GLN A 532 5.89 -14.48 -6.42
C GLN A 532 6.82 -13.69 -5.48
N THR A 533 6.77 -12.38 -5.62
CA THR A 533 7.57 -11.45 -4.82
C THR A 533 7.01 -11.30 -3.40
N TRP A 534 7.88 -11.42 -2.40
CA TRP A 534 7.58 -11.23 -0.98
C TRP A 534 8.45 -10.12 -0.40
N SER A 535 7.90 -9.29 0.47
CA SER A 535 8.70 -8.32 1.24
C SER A 535 9.74 -9.03 2.13
N LEU A 536 10.69 -8.27 2.68
CA LEU A 536 11.75 -8.84 3.51
C LEU A 536 11.19 -9.66 4.67
N GLU A 537 10.22 -9.09 5.38
CA GLU A 537 9.59 -9.70 6.56
C GLU A 537 8.72 -10.90 6.21
N GLU A 538 7.96 -10.83 5.11
CA GLU A 538 7.11 -11.94 4.65
C GLU A 538 7.95 -13.13 4.17
N ALA A 539 9.00 -12.86 3.41
CA ALA A 539 9.91 -13.90 2.95
C ALA A 539 10.62 -14.61 4.11
N SER A 540 11.07 -13.84 5.13
CA SER A 540 11.68 -14.44 6.33
C SER A 540 10.65 -15.24 7.13
N TYR A 541 9.43 -14.75 7.29
CA TYR A 541 8.35 -15.50 7.92
C TYR A 541 8.12 -16.85 7.22
N LEU A 542 7.96 -16.84 5.89
CA LEU A 542 7.74 -18.08 5.12
C LEU A 542 8.90 -19.08 5.23
N ARG A 543 10.15 -18.61 5.18
CA ARG A 543 11.32 -19.49 5.33
C ARG A 543 11.46 -20.04 6.74
N ILE A 544 11.08 -19.26 7.77
CA ILE A 544 11.01 -19.74 9.16
C ILE A 544 9.90 -20.80 9.30
N MET A 545 8.76 -20.62 8.65
CA MET A 545 7.68 -21.63 8.67
C MET A 545 8.11 -22.99 8.13
N LEU A 546 9.04 -23.04 7.17
CA LEU A 546 9.64 -24.30 6.69
C LEU A 546 10.51 -24.98 7.77
N GLN A 547 10.97 -24.25 8.79
CA GLN A 547 11.90 -24.70 9.81
C GLN A 547 11.38 -24.36 11.23
N LEU A 548 10.05 -24.25 11.42
CA LEU A 548 9.43 -23.72 12.63
C LEU A 548 9.87 -24.48 13.90
N GLN A 549 10.06 -25.80 13.82
CA GLN A 549 10.54 -26.60 14.96
C GLN A 549 11.97 -26.21 15.38
N ALA A 550 12.87 -26.08 14.40
CA ALA A 550 14.26 -25.68 14.66
C ALA A 550 14.32 -24.25 15.19
N PHE A 551 13.53 -23.32 14.61
CA PHE A 551 13.43 -21.93 15.09
C PHE A 551 13.03 -21.85 16.57
N PHE A 552 12.01 -22.62 17.00
CA PHE A 552 11.60 -22.62 18.42
C PHE A 552 12.57 -23.38 19.34
N ALA A 553 13.29 -24.39 18.83
CA ALA A 553 14.32 -25.08 19.61
C ALA A 553 15.53 -24.20 19.96
N GLU A 554 15.77 -23.13 19.21
CA GLU A 554 16.87 -22.18 19.44
C GLU A 554 16.49 -21.05 20.44
N GLN A 555 15.21 -20.90 20.79
CA GLN A 555 14.76 -19.72 21.57
C GLN A 555 15.30 -19.69 23.00
N ASP A 556 15.58 -20.81 23.63
CA ASP A 556 16.21 -20.84 24.95
C ASP A 556 17.56 -20.07 24.95
N GLY A 557 18.35 -20.20 23.88
CA GLY A 557 19.58 -19.44 23.71
C GLY A 557 19.35 -17.92 23.68
N PHE A 558 18.32 -17.47 22.94
CA PHE A 558 17.98 -16.06 22.88
C PHE A 558 17.47 -15.53 24.25
N PHE A 559 16.58 -16.27 24.93
CA PHE A 559 16.06 -15.82 26.22
C PHE A 559 17.14 -15.81 27.32
N ASN A 560 18.09 -16.72 27.30
CA ASN A 560 19.26 -16.69 28.16
C ASN A 560 20.16 -15.46 27.87
N TYR A 561 20.37 -15.13 26.58
CA TYR A 561 21.08 -13.93 26.17
C TYR A 561 20.38 -12.66 26.66
N LEU A 562 19.07 -12.55 26.41
CA LEU A 562 18.23 -11.42 26.82
C LEU A 562 18.27 -11.23 28.35
N SER A 563 18.05 -12.28 29.10
CA SER A 563 18.06 -12.30 30.56
C SER A 563 19.41 -11.79 31.12
N LYS A 564 20.51 -12.31 30.57
CA LYS A 564 21.86 -11.89 30.98
C LYS A 564 22.16 -10.43 30.64
N THR A 565 21.75 -9.98 29.46
CA THR A 565 22.06 -8.62 28.96
C THR A 565 21.24 -7.56 29.69
N GLU A 566 19.96 -7.83 29.97
CA GLU A 566 19.06 -6.89 30.65
C GLU A 566 18.99 -7.08 32.17
N GLY A 567 19.71 -8.05 32.73
CA GLY A 567 19.91 -8.19 34.17
C GLY A 567 18.69 -8.70 34.96
N PHE A 568 17.90 -9.58 34.38
CA PHE A 568 16.76 -10.22 35.06
C PHE A 568 16.74 -11.74 34.87
N VAL A 569 15.89 -12.44 35.59
CA VAL A 569 15.77 -13.90 35.50
C VAL A 569 14.34 -14.28 35.15
N PHE A 570 14.18 -15.09 34.10
CA PHE A 570 12.90 -15.70 33.80
C PHE A 570 12.60 -16.84 34.77
N GLU A 571 11.34 -16.94 35.21
CA GLU A 571 10.85 -18.19 35.80
C GLU A 571 10.76 -19.23 34.67
N GLN A 572 11.67 -20.23 34.69
CA GLN A 572 11.90 -21.18 33.61
C GLN A 572 10.63 -21.93 33.19
N LYS A 573 9.80 -22.32 34.15
CA LYS A 573 8.55 -23.02 33.89
C LYS A 573 7.56 -22.14 33.11
N ILE A 574 7.44 -20.87 33.51
CA ILE A 574 6.53 -19.91 32.86
C ILE A 574 7.04 -19.57 31.46
N LEU A 575 8.34 -19.36 31.29
CA LEU A 575 8.91 -19.14 29.96
C LEU A 575 8.66 -20.36 29.03
N ALA A 576 8.84 -21.58 29.52
CA ALA A 576 8.56 -22.79 28.75
C ALA A 576 7.09 -22.88 28.34
N ASP A 577 6.16 -22.52 29.24
CA ASP A 577 4.73 -22.49 28.95
C ASP A 577 4.41 -21.45 27.87
N PHE A 578 4.99 -20.24 27.92
CA PHE A 578 4.80 -19.20 26.91
C PHE A 578 5.40 -19.61 25.55
N LEU A 579 6.59 -20.22 25.52
CA LEU A 579 7.20 -20.76 24.28
C LEU A 579 6.31 -21.82 23.64
N LYS A 580 5.79 -22.74 24.46
CA LYS A 580 4.90 -23.81 24.01
C LYS A 580 3.60 -23.23 23.44
N TYR A 581 2.98 -22.29 24.15
CA TYR A 581 1.77 -21.62 23.69
C TYR A 581 2.02 -20.81 22.40
N GLN A 582 3.06 -19.98 22.35
CA GLN A 582 3.40 -19.18 21.17
C GLN A 582 3.56 -20.04 19.92
N LYS A 583 4.27 -21.16 20.03
CA LYS A 583 4.47 -22.11 18.93
C LYS A 583 3.16 -22.78 18.49
N ALA A 584 2.29 -23.13 19.45
CA ALA A 584 1.05 -23.83 19.19
C ALA A 584 0.01 -22.96 18.48
N ILE A 585 -0.09 -21.65 18.80
CA ILE A 585 -1.08 -20.75 18.22
C ILE A 585 -0.75 -20.28 16.80
N ILE A 586 0.48 -20.47 16.32
CA ILE A 586 0.85 -20.09 14.94
C ILE A 586 0.12 -21.02 13.97
N VAL A 587 -0.55 -20.41 12.98
CA VAL A 587 -1.20 -21.16 11.89
C VAL A 587 -0.13 -21.82 11.03
N LYS A 588 -0.25 -23.11 10.80
CA LYS A 588 0.70 -23.93 10.02
C LYS A 588 0.07 -24.30 8.68
N TYR A 589 0.90 -24.51 7.66
CA TYR A 589 0.41 -25.00 6.36
C TYR A 589 0.19 -26.53 6.35
N GLU A 590 0.79 -27.25 7.30
CA GLU A 590 0.61 -28.67 7.51
C GLU A 590 -0.77 -28.97 8.11
N ASN A 591 -1.18 -30.23 8.09
CA ASN A 591 -2.43 -30.64 8.72
C ASN A 591 -2.40 -30.35 10.22
N GLY A 592 -3.28 -29.48 10.66
CA GLY A 592 -3.46 -29.15 12.05
C GLY A 592 -4.12 -30.30 12.80
N LYS A 593 -3.35 -31.01 13.61
CA LYS A 593 -3.92 -31.86 14.64
C LYS A 593 -4.34 -31.00 15.82
N THR A 594 -5.42 -31.36 16.49
CA THR A 594 -5.73 -30.80 17.80
C THR A 594 -4.54 -31.09 18.73
N GLU A 595 -3.96 -30.03 19.27
CA GLU A 595 -2.87 -30.12 20.25
C GLU A 595 -3.46 -29.84 21.63
N GLU A 596 -3.17 -30.73 22.60
CA GLU A 596 -3.61 -30.55 23.98
C GLU A 596 -2.42 -30.58 24.94
N PHE A 597 -2.40 -29.65 25.89
CA PHE A 597 -1.35 -29.60 26.90
C PHE A 597 -1.78 -28.80 28.13
N GLN A 598 -1.03 -28.97 29.22
CA GLN A 598 -1.20 -28.20 30.43
C GLN A 598 -0.13 -27.13 30.58
N ILE A 599 -0.51 -26.03 31.21
CA ILE A 599 0.35 -24.87 31.52
C ILE A 599 0.03 -24.34 32.93
N GLY A 600 1.01 -23.65 33.50
CA GLY A 600 0.97 -23.11 34.89
C GLY A 600 0.34 -21.71 35.01
N CYS A 601 -0.24 -21.15 33.96
CA CYS A 601 -0.88 -19.83 34.02
C CYS A 601 -1.85 -19.60 32.85
N ALA A 602 -2.77 -18.63 32.98
CA ALA A 602 -3.81 -18.29 32.00
C ALA A 602 -3.23 -17.46 30.84
N ILE A 603 -2.45 -18.08 29.94
CA ILE A 603 -1.72 -17.38 28.87
C ILE A 603 -2.66 -16.88 27.77
N ASN A 604 -3.64 -17.67 27.36
CA ASN A 604 -4.57 -17.27 26.30
C ASN A 604 -5.44 -16.08 26.74
N SER A 605 -5.94 -16.11 27.97
CA SER A 605 -6.69 -14.99 28.55
C SER A 605 -5.82 -13.74 28.69
N PHE A 606 -4.56 -13.89 29.14
CA PHE A 606 -3.59 -12.81 29.20
C PHE A 606 -3.33 -12.21 27.81
N HIS A 607 -2.95 -13.03 26.84
CA HIS A 607 -2.67 -12.62 25.46
C HIS A 607 -3.85 -11.86 24.85
N ARG A 608 -5.05 -12.42 24.86
CA ARG A 608 -6.25 -11.76 24.30
C ARG A 608 -6.56 -10.40 24.95
N ASN A 609 -6.38 -10.28 26.25
CA ASN A 609 -6.59 -9.00 26.93
C ASN A 609 -5.54 -7.98 26.52
N MET A 610 -4.28 -8.38 26.40
CA MET A 610 -3.20 -7.48 25.96
C MET A 610 -3.41 -6.99 24.53
N MET A 611 -3.84 -7.86 23.64
CA MET A 611 -4.15 -7.50 22.24
C MET A 611 -5.18 -6.38 22.11
N ILE A 612 -6.14 -6.30 23.03
CA ILE A 612 -7.15 -5.23 23.05
C ILE A 612 -6.83 -4.11 24.06
N GLY A 613 -5.55 -3.99 24.44
CA GLY A 613 -5.06 -2.94 25.35
C GLY A 613 -5.59 -3.01 26.79
N LYS A 614 -6.15 -4.15 27.20
CA LYS A 614 -6.56 -4.38 28.59
C LYS A 614 -5.41 -4.96 29.39
N LYS A 615 -4.74 -4.12 30.18
CA LYS A 615 -3.67 -4.58 31.09
C LYS A 615 -4.27 -5.48 32.17
N LYS A 616 -4.15 -6.80 32.00
CA LYS A 616 -4.58 -7.81 32.98
C LYS A 616 -3.35 -8.51 33.54
N LYS A 617 -3.29 -8.67 34.86
CA LYS A 617 -2.22 -9.46 35.49
C LYS A 617 -2.32 -10.91 35.05
N LEU A 618 -1.16 -11.55 34.83
CA LEU A 618 -1.09 -12.98 34.57
C LEU A 618 -1.65 -13.75 35.80
N GLN A 619 -2.58 -14.66 35.55
CA GLN A 619 -3.17 -15.51 36.58
C GLN A 619 -2.42 -16.83 36.60
N TYR A 620 -1.86 -17.18 37.74
CA TYR A 620 -1.18 -18.45 37.99
C TYR A 620 -2.19 -19.52 38.37
N GLY A 621 -1.98 -20.77 37.99
CA GLY A 621 -2.84 -21.91 38.22
C GLY A 621 -2.63 -22.96 37.14
N ASN A 622 -3.27 -24.14 37.28
CA ASN A 622 -3.19 -25.17 36.27
C ASN A 622 -4.30 -24.95 35.22
N TYR A 623 -3.92 -24.89 33.97
CA TYR A 623 -4.84 -24.71 32.84
C TYR A 623 -4.63 -25.80 31.80
N HIS A 624 -5.72 -26.31 31.26
CA HIS A 624 -5.72 -27.15 30.08
C HIS A 624 -5.91 -26.29 28.83
N ILE A 625 -5.03 -26.44 27.87
CA ILE A 625 -5.07 -25.76 26.58
C ILE A 625 -5.40 -26.76 25.49
N THR A 626 -6.44 -26.44 24.73
CA THR A 626 -6.78 -27.15 23.47
C THR A 626 -6.62 -26.19 22.31
N ILE A 627 -5.73 -26.53 21.36
CA ILE A 627 -5.50 -25.77 20.11
C ILE A 627 -6.11 -26.55 18.96
N THR A 628 -6.97 -25.89 18.18
CA THR A 628 -7.63 -26.48 17.01
C THR A 628 -7.32 -25.65 15.76
N ASP A 629 -7.02 -26.30 14.66
CA ASP A 629 -6.80 -25.66 13.36
C ASP A 629 -8.14 -25.41 12.64
N PRO A 630 -8.56 -24.15 12.47
CA PRO A 630 -9.78 -23.83 11.75
C PRO A 630 -9.59 -23.73 10.22
N TYR A 631 -8.35 -23.74 9.72
CA TYR A 631 -8.04 -23.37 8.33
C TYR A 631 -7.82 -24.58 7.42
N ASN A 632 -7.24 -25.65 7.93
CA ASN A 632 -7.04 -26.92 7.25
C ASN A 632 -6.39 -26.79 5.86
N PHE A 633 -5.15 -26.29 5.81
CA PHE A 633 -4.40 -26.11 4.56
C PHE A 633 -3.91 -27.42 3.92
N ASN A 634 -3.85 -28.51 4.67
CA ASN A 634 -3.49 -29.86 4.16
C ASN A 634 -2.15 -29.91 3.41
N GLY A 635 -1.18 -29.10 3.79
CA GLY A 635 0.14 -29.02 3.13
C GLY A 635 0.17 -28.07 1.92
N ASP A 636 -0.95 -27.46 1.55
CA ASP A 636 -1.01 -26.50 0.46
C ASP A 636 -0.36 -25.16 0.86
N LYS A 637 0.93 -25.07 0.57
CA LYS A 637 1.76 -23.89 0.87
C LYS A 637 1.32 -22.66 0.08
N ASN A 638 0.81 -22.83 -1.13
CA ASN A 638 0.39 -21.74 -2.00
C ASN A 638 -0.89 -21.11 -1.46
N ARG A 639 -1.87 -21.94 -1.13
CA ARG A 639 -3.09 -21.50 -0.47
C ARG A 639 -2.78 -20.84 0.88
N TYR A 640 -1.88 -21.44 1.69
CA TYR A 640 -1.44 -20.88 2.96
C TYR A 640 -0.86 -19.47 2.82
N SER A 641 0.14 -19.29 1.95
CA SER A 641 0.77 -17.98 1.76
C SER A 641 -0.21 -16.93 1.24
N THR A 642 -1.14 -17.33 0.36
CA THR A 642 -2.18 -16.44 -0.17
C THR A 642 -3.18 -16.03 0.92
N GLU A 643 -3.72 -16.97 1.68
CA GLU A 643 -4.74 -16.64 2.68
C GLU A 643 -4.16 -15.97 3.92
N ILE A 644 -3.02 -16.46 4.45
CA ILE A 644 -2.44 -15.96 5.70
C ILE A 644 -1.65 -14.66 5.51
N LEU A 645 -0.80 -14.58 4.48
CA LEU A 645 0.03 -13.40 4.27
C LEU A 645 -0.60 -12.42 3.30
N PHE A 646 -0.91 -12.84 2.08
CA PHE A 646 -1.42 -11.93 1.08
C PHE A 646 -2.73 -11.28 1.52
N TRP A 647 -3.77 -12.06 1.77
CA TRP A 647 -5.07 -11.53 2.19
C TRP A 647 -5.11 -11.15 3.67
N GLY A 648 -4.47 -11.94 4.55
CA GLY A 648 -4.48 -11.68 5.98
C GLY A 648 -3.83 -10.35 6.33
N ARG A 649 -2.59 -10.15 5.90
CA ARG A 649 -1.85 -8.91 6.18
C ARG A 649 -2.50 -7.70 5.51
N ARG A 650 -2.96 -7.83 4.26
CA ARG A 650 -3.72 -6.77 3.57
C ARG A 650 -5.05 -6.45 4.26
N GLY A 651 -5.66 -7.42 4.90
CA GLY A 651 -6.85 -7.27 5.72
C GLY A 651 -6.60 -6.74 7.13
N GLY A 652 -5.35 -6.43 7.50
CA GLY A 652 -5.00 -5.98 8.85
C GLY A 652 -5.08 -7.06 9.91
N LYS A 653 -5.14 -8.34 9.53
CA LYS A 653 -5.35 -9.48 10.43
C LYS A 653 -4.09 -10.32 10.60
N THR A 654 -3.84 -10.73 11.83
CA THR A 654 -2.97 -11.87 12.10
C THR A 654 -3.85 -13.06 12.45
N PHE A 655 -3.67 -14.13 11.71
CA PHE A 655 -4.42 -15.36 11.97
C PHE A 655 -3.73 -16.21 13.04
N TYR A 656 -4.53 -16.76 13.93
CA TYR A 656 -4.12 -17.68 14.96
C TYR A 656 -4.95 -18.94 14.91
N GLN A 657 -4.38 -20.03 15.40
CA GLN A 657 -5.12 -21.24 15.73
C GLN A 657 -6.20 -20.95 16.78
N MET A 658 -7.29 -21.67 16.74
CA MET A 658 -8.31 -21.55 17.78
C MET A 658 -7.79 -22.13 19.09
N CYS A 659 -7.86 -21.35 20.18
CA CYS A 659 -7.40 -21.76 21.50
C CYS A 659 -8.55 -21.72 22.50
N LYS A 660 -8.78 -22.84 23.15
CA LYS A 660 -9.62 -22.98 24.34
C LYS A 660 -8.73 -23.18 25.56
N GLU A 661 -8.94 -22.38 26.60
CA GLU A 661 -8.22 -22.41 27.87
C GLU A 661 -9.23 -22.72 28.98
N THR A 662 -9.00 -23.78 29.73
CA THR A 662 -9.90 -24.25 30.78
C THR A 662 -9.12 -24.44 32.09
N PRO A 663 -9.53 -23.82 33.22
CA PRO A 663 -8.91 -24.08 34.51
C PRO A 663 -9.08 -25.54 34.89
N ILE A 664 -8.02 -26.13 35.46
CA ILE A 664 -8.09 -27.44 36.06
C ILE A 664 -8.39 -27.22 37.54
N GLU A 665 -9.60 -27.59 37.98
CA GLU A 665 -9.94 -27.56 39.40
C GLU A 665 -9.01 -28.51 40.16
N GLN A 666 -8.36 -28.06 41.23
CA GLN A 666 -7.68 -28.94 42.16
C GLN A 666 -8.79 -29.70 42.92
N GLU A 667 -8.84 -31.01 42.75
CA GLU A 667 -9.62 -31.85 43.69
C GLU A 667 -9.11 -31.54 45.11
N HIS A 668 -9.94 -30.91 45.91
CA HIS A 668 -9.71 -30.79 47.33
C HIS A 668 -9.71 -32.19 47.91
N THR A 669 -8.53 -32.77 48.10
CA THR A 669 -8.33 -33.92 48.98
C THR A 669 -8.48 -33.47 50.46
N ASP A 670 -9.67 -33.03 50.83
CA ASP A 670 -10.09 -32.89 52.21
C ASP A 670 -10.90 -34.12 52.58
N GLN A 671 -10.22 -35.15 53.04
CA GLN A 671 -10.83 -36.13 53.97
C GLN A 671 -9.74 -36.79 54.82
N LEU A 672 -9.27 -36.06 55.83
CA LEU A 672 -8.87 -36.69 57.07
C LEU A 672 -9.94 -36.31 58.09
N LYS A 673 -11.01 -37.12 58.20
CA LYS A 673 -11.90 -37.14 59.39
C LYS A 673 -11.06 -37.68 60.53
N PRO A 674 -11.01 -37.00 61.69
CA PRO A 674 -10.46 -37.62 62.90
C PRO A 674 -11.37 -38.74 63.37
N ALA A 675 -10.78 -39.87 63.77
CA ALA A 675 -11.50 -40.99 64.36
C ALA A 675 -12.22 -40.60 65.65
N PRO A 676 -13.39 -41.10 65.88
CA PRO A 676 -14.12 -40.85 67.14
C PRO A 676 -13.44 -41.57 68.32
N LYS A 677 -13.39 -40.87 69.48
CA LYS A 677 -12.94 -41.41 70.76
C LYS A 677 -13.99 -42.34 71.32
#